data_7354d47b550be16dd2601545924fb332
#
_entry.id   7354d47b550be16dd2601545924fb332
#
_cell.length_a   1.000
_cell.length_b   1.000
_cell.length_c   1.000
_cell.angle_alpha   90.00
_cell.angle_beta   90.00
_cell.angle_gamma   90.00
#
_symmetry.space_group_name_H-M   'P 1'
#
loop_
_entity.id
_entity.type
_entity.pdbx_description
1 polymer ?
#
loop_
_entity_poly.entity_id
_entity_poly.type
_entity_poly.pdbx_seq_one_letter_code
_entity_poly.pdbx_strand_id
1 'polypeptide(L)'
;MSQLCLSVQSDDFEYCRALVQGFMQDVVEIRLEPCDWKEEQLKELFSCERNVKLMASFVNPTQLNMTAAVERLSMAILSGADYVDISLAIPEASRRWLMTLALNKGCKIILSYHNFSCTPKTEDLRKMAEGAFKEGADIVKIVTTAEGPEDCRRILSLYPHFPEGRLEAFAMGEAGSQTRIEAVTKHKAPFIYLAPGRETRTAPGQYTVYDFWEEEDIPLQGDVDRLPASKSFAQRAIILAALCTGTTRLYRYTPCSDSESALRVAEQLGAEIVREGDTLVITGHQDIRRKGLILKEDTLFVGESALLARLCIPLAGLANRPITITGEKSLLRRWVCPYKTLLAQFGLKVEGERNGFLPLTVSGTLKPSPLTPINGKHGSQMISGLLIALSLCPTRSQLPTFLRIHHLTSRFYLDLTCEVMGYFGLEVPDFPEEQDDANERTYFFGTGQQARPVVGLACEADWSAAALMMAAGAAMGDVTLHGLNLNSMQPDAEMYDLLVEQNSDLVRYENGDINIRKGLTVPFDYDITDTPDLLGALIILALRANGESCISGLERLRNKESDRAKTFVEEFRAIGADLFIAEDGKLYIEGSPSQLLRGGHCSSHGDHRLAMALAVADGMSRRKVRIDDLACSGKSWPEFPEELDKLFGRKRK
;
A
#
# COMPACT_ATOMS: atom_id res chain seq x y z
N MET A 1 30.91 17.59 14.77
CA MET A 1 30.44 16.63 13.77
C MET A 1 29.41 17.34 12.91
N SER A 2 29.40 17.05 11.63
CA SER A 2 28.35 17.54 10.71
C SER A 2 27.01 16.90 11.06
N GLN A 3 25.91 17.64 10.91
CA GLN A 3 24.56 17.17 11.25
C GLN A 3 23.84 16.69 9.98
N LEU A 4 23.01 15.66 10.10
CA LEU A 4 22.12 15.23 9.05
C LEU A 4 20.90 16.19 9.02
N CYS A 5 20.64 16.80 7.88
CA CYS A 5 19.53 17.70 7.68
C CYS A 5 18.55 17.11 6.65
N LEU A 6 17.40 16.67 7.09
CA LEU A 6 16.33 16.22 6.21
C LEU A 6 15.63 17.43 5.59
N SER A 7 15.76 17.61 4.27
CA SER A 7 15.18 18.75 3.55
C SER A 7 13.82 18.35 2.96
N VAL A 8 12.75 18.93 3.49
CA VAL A 8 11.36 18.61 3.15
C VAL A 8 10.72 19.77 2.39
N GLN A 9 10.20 19.46 1.21
CA GLN A 9 9.44 20.38 0.37
C GLN A 9 8.09 19.74 0.03
N SER A 10 7.07 20.02 0.82
CA SER A 10 5.72 19.50 0.63
C SER A 10 4.70 20.55 1.07
N ASP A 11 3.53 20.54 0.44
CA ASP A 11 2.35 21.31 0.86
C ASP A 11 1.45 20.51 1.83
N ASP A 12 1.70 19.21 1.98
CA ASP A 12 1.02 18.36 2.94
C ASP A 12 1.52 18.63 4.38
N PHE A 13 0.65 19.24 5.17
CA PHE A 13 0.94 19.61 6.56
C PHE A 13 1.13 18.37 7.46
N GLU A 14 0.25 17.36 7.33
CA GLU A 14 0.28 16.17 8.19
C GLU A 14 1.53 15.34 7.93
N TYR A 15 1.92 15.20 6.67
CA TYR A 15 3.17 14.57 6.30
C TYR A 15 4.39 15.29 6.91
N CYS A 16 4.46 16.62 6.79
CA CYS A 16 5.56 17.39 7.38
C CYS A 16 5.58 17.25 8.91
N ARG A 17 4.41 17.26 9.56
CA ARG A 17 4.27 17.08 11.00
C ARG A 17 4.74 15.68 11.44
N ALA A 18 4.31 14.64 10.73
CA ALA A 18 4.73 13.27 11.00
C ALA A 18 6.26 13.10 10.89
N LEU A 19 6.88 13.70 9.84
CA LEU A 19 8.34 13.69 9.71
C LEU A 19 9.05 14.41 10.87
N VAL A 20 8.55 15.57 11.28
CA VAL A 20 9.14 16.34 12.38
C VAL A 20 9.05 15.59 13.72
N GLN A 21 7.94 14.92 13.97
CA GLN A 21 7.74 14.14 15.21
C GLN A 21 8.46 12.79 15.17
N GLY A 22 8.49 12.15 13.98
CA GLY A 22 9.03 10.80 13.79
C GLY A 22 10.53 10.75 13.48
N PHE A 23 11.14 11.83 12.99
CA PHE A 23 12.57 11.84 12.64
C PHE A 23 13.44 11.91 13.89
N MET A 24 14.43 11.00 13.99
CA MET A 24 15.26 10.86 15.22
C MET A 24 16.69 11.39 15.03
N GLN A 25 16.97 12.05 13.91
CA GLN A 25 18.30 12.61 13.64
C GLN A 25 18.33 14.13 13.87
N ASP A 26 19.40 14.80 13.45
CA ASP A 26 19.75 16.11 13.99
C ASP A 26 18.80 17.25 13.63
N VAL A 27 18.45 17.42 12.34
CA VAL A 27 17.74 18.60 11.83
C VAL A 27 16.71 18.22 10.77
N VAL A 28 15.54 18.85 10.79
CA VAL A 28 14.58 18.85 9.67
C VAL A 28 14.46 20.27 9.12
N GLU A 29 14.77 20.45 7.83
CA GLU A 29 14.54 21.68 7.08
C GLU A 29 13.15 21.63 6.46
N ILE A 30 12.30 22.59 6.81
CA ILE A 30 10.99 22.81 6.18
C ILE A 30 11.13 23.95 5.18
N ARG A 31 10.95 23.63 3.89
CA ARG A 31 10.97 24.60 2.80
C ARG A 31 9.59 25.21 2.63
N LEU A 32 9.47 26.49 2.92
CA LEU A 32 8.18 27.20 3.03
C LEU A 32 7.65 27.74 1.70
N GLU A 33 8.36 27.56 0.57
CA GLU A 33 7.92 28.06 -0.74
C GLU A 33 6.59 27.45 -1.22
N PRO A 34 6.38 26.12 -1.18
CA PRO A 34 5.15 25.52 -1.69
C PRO A 34 4.00 25.60 -0.70
N CYS A 35 4.28 25.86 0.60
CA CYS A 35 3.30 25.71 1.65
C CYS A 35 2.20 26.78 1.56
N ASP A 36 0.95 26.37 1.34
CA ASP A 36 -0.23 27.24 1.47
C ASP A 36 -0.93 27.05 2.83
N TRP A 37 -0.10 26.86 3.87
CA TRP A 37 -0.58 26.58 5.22
C TRP A 37 -1.08 27.84 5.91
N LYS A 38 -2.11 27.65 6.75
CA LYS A 38 -2.62 28.70 7.62
C LYS A 38 -1.60 29.05 8.71
N GLU A 39 -1.75 30.24 9.27
CA GLU A 39 -0.87 30.72 10.35
C GLU A 39 -0.85 29.75 11.55
N GLU A 40 -2.00 29.16 11.89
CA GLU A 40 -2.15 28.19 12.97
C GLU A 40 -1.33 26.92 12.73
N GLN A 41 -1.32 26.42 11.50
CA GLN A 41 -0.56 25.23 11.11
C GLN A 41 0.96 25.48 11.19
N LEU A 42 1.42 26.63 10.72
CA LEU A 42 2.83 27.01 10.87
C LEU A 42 3.24 27.11 12.36
N LYS A 43 2.37 27.73 13.18
CA LYS A 43 2.60 27.81 14.62
C LYS A 43 2.66 26.43 15.26
N GLU A 44 1.72 25.55 14.93
CA GLU A 44 1.66 24.19 15.43
C GLU A 44 2.95 23.42 15.09
N LEU A 45 3.37 23.41 13.81
CA LEU A 45 4.54 22.67 13.36
C LEU A 45 5.83 23.10 14.07
N PHE A 46 6.07 24.41 14.17
CA PHE A 46 7.30 24.93 14.75
C PHE A 46 7.30 24.93 16.31
N SER A 47 6.14 24.74 16.95
CA SER A 47 6.03 24.65 18.41
C SER A 47 5.75 23.25 18.94
N CYS A 48 5.54 22.24 18.09
CA CYS A 48 5.23 20.87 18.54
C CYS A 48 6.39 20.25 19.34
N GLU A 49 6.06 19.31 20.19
CA GLU A 49 7.06 18.48 20.89
C GLU A 49 7.80 17.61 19.86
N ARG A 50 9.14 17.62 19.93
CA ARG A 50 10.00 16.97 18.93
C ARG A 50 11.38 16.64 19.48
N ASN A 51 12.03 15.65 18.87
CA ASN A 51 13.41 15.26 19.20
C ASN A 51 14.46 15.90 18.28
N VAL A 52 14.03 16.60 17.23
CA VAL A 52 14.89 17.20 16.20
C VAL A 52 14.91 18.71 16.30
N LYS A 53 15.92 19.33 15.72
CA LYS A 53 15.94 20.79 15.50
C LYS A 53 15.20 21.11 14.20
N LEU A 54 14.44 22.19 14.19
CA LEU A 54 13.75 22.69 13.02
C LEU A 54 14.47 23.85 12.37
N MET A 55 14.64 23.76 11.05
CA MET A 55 15.13 24.82 10.20
C MET A 55 14.00 25.29 9.30
N ALA A 56 13.69 26.58 9.33
CA ALA A 56 12.79 27.21 8.36
C ALA A 56 13.62 27.80 7.22
N SER A 57 13.25 27.48 5.96
CA SER A 57 13.92 28.02 4.78
C SER A 57 12.94 28.55 3.74
N PHE A 58 13.37 29.55 2.98
CA PHE A 58 12.71 30.04 1.78
C PHE A 58 13.79 30.34 0.74
N VAL A 59 14.09 29.35 -0.10
CA VAL A 59 15.35 29.28 -0.85
C VAL A 59 15.39 30.26 -2.02
N ASN A 60 14.28 30.48 -2.73
CA ASN A 60 14.25 31.29 -3.94
C ASN A 60 13.14 32.34 -3.93
N PRO A 61 13.22 33.37 -3.06
CA PRO A 61 12.23 34.43 -3.06
C PRO A 61 12.33 35.27 -4.34
N THR A 62 11.20 35.42 -5.03
CA THR A 62 11.02 36.27 -6.19
C THR A 62 10.31 37.57 -5.79
N GLN A 63 10.25 38.56 -6.68
CA GLN A 63 9.50 39.79 -6.40
C GLN A 63 8.02 39.50 -6.07
N LEU A 64 7.43 38.47 -6.64
CA LEU A 64 6.02 38.09 -6.45
C LEU A 64 5.72 37.49 -5.09
N ASN A 65 6.68 36.75 -4.50
CA ASN A 65 6.46 36.02 -3.23
C ASN A 65 7.34 36.56 -2.08
N MET A 66 8.00 37.68 -2.26
CA MET A 66 8.92 38.28 -1.28
C MET A 66 8.27 38.57 0.07
N THR A 67 7.05 39.14 0.05
CA THR A 67 6.29 39.42 1.26
C THR A 67 5.95 38.12 2.01
N ALA A 68 5.45 37.13 1.30
CA ALA A 68 5.15 35.81 1.87
C ALA A 68 6.40 35.13 2.47
N ALA A 69 7.56 35.26 1.81
CA ALA A 69 8.81 34.74 2.34
C ALA A 69 9.16 35.35 3.70
N VAL A 70 9.10 36.69 3.80
CA VAL A 70 9.39 37.41 5.05
C VAL A 70 8.37 37.05 6.14
N GLU A 71 7.08 37.04 5.82
CA GLU A 71 6.01 36.69 6.77
C GLU A 71 6.18 35.23 7.30
N ARG A 72 6.33 34.26 6.43
CA ARG A 72 6.45 32.84 6.81
C ARG A 72 7.70 32.57 7.64
N LEU A 73 8.86 33.11 7.24
CA LEU A 73 10.08 32.99 8.03
C LEU A 73 9.92 33.67 9.40
N SER A 74 9.23 34.81 9.48
CA SER A 74 8.95 35.49 10.76
C SER A 74 8.11 34.62 11.67
N MET A 75 7.05 34.02 11.13
CA MET A 75 6.15 33.15 11.89
C MET A 75 6.89 31.91 12.40
N ALA A 76 7.72 31.27 11.57
CA ALA A 76 8.54 30.14 11.99
C ALA A 76 9.50 30.52 13.13
N ILE A 77 10.18 31.66 13.05
CA ILE A 77 11.05 32.17 14.11
C ILE A 77 10.27 32.40 15.41
N LEU A 78 9.10 33.05 15.31
CA LEU A 78 8.26 33.36 16.47
C LEU A 78 7.69 32.10 17.13
N SER A 79 7.50 31.03 16.36
CA SER A 79 6.92 29.78 16.80
C SER A 79 7.95 28.75 17.30
N GLY A 80 9.25 29.06 17.23
CA GLY A 80 10.28 28.22 17.86
C GLY A 80 11.20 27.46 16.90
N ALA A 81 11.41 27.98 15.68
CA ALA A 81 12.45 27.48 14.79
C ALA A 81 13.84 27.58 15.44
N ASP A 82 14.64 26.50 15.37
CA ASP A 82 16.01 26.47 15.87
C ASP A 82 17.00 27.14 14.91
N TYR A 83 16.72 27.05 13.62
CA TYR A 83 17.48 27.69 12.53
C TYR A 83 16.53 28.42 11.57
N VAL A 84 17.01 29.53 11.03
CA VAL A 84 16.36 30.22 9.91
C VAL A 84 17.35 30.42 8.78
N ASP A 85 17.01 29.94 7.57
CA ASP A 85 17.79 30.15 6.35
C ASP A 85 17.17 31.32 5.57
N ILE A 86 17.87 32.45 5.61
CA ILE A 86 17.45 33.72 5.02
C ILE A 86 18.26 33.94 3.73
N SER A 87 17.58 33.93 2.59
CA SER A 87 18.22 34.15 1.29
C SER A 87 18.79 35.56 1.16
N LEU A 88 20.00 35.68 0.62
CA LEU A 88 20.60 36.98 0.26
C LEU A 88 19.82 37.73 -0.83
N ALA A 89 18.89 37.08 -1.52
CA ALA A 89 17.95 37.73 -2.44
C ALA A 89 16.89 38.60 -1.73
N ILE A 90 16.64 38.36 -0.44
CA ILE A 90 15.75 39.19 0.38
C ILE A 90 16.40 40.56 0.58
N PRO A 91 15.67 41.71 0.41
CA PRO A 91 16.20 43.03 0.61
C PRO A 91 16.84 43.23 1.98
N GLU A 92 17.94 43.97 2.04
CA GLU A 92 18.76 44.15 3.25
C GLU A 92 17.95 44.57 4.48
N ALA A 93 17.01 45.51 4.32
CA ALA A 93 16.17 45.98 5.41
C ALA A 93 15.32 44.84 6.02
N SER A 94 14.70 44.00 5.18
CA SER A 94 13.93 42.84 5.61
C SER A 94 14.80 41.75 6.22
N ARG A 95 16.00 41.52 5.65
CA ARG A 95 16.98 40.59 6.23
C ARG A 95 17.38 41.02 7.63
N ARG A 96 17.76 42.27 7.82
CA ARG A 96 18.14 42.79 9.14
C ARG A 96 17.02 42.69 10.15
N TRP A 97 15.78 42.90 9.72
CA TRP A 97 14.62 42.71 10.58
C TRP A 97 14.44 41.21 11.00
N LEU A 98 14.51 40.28 10.04
CA LEU A 98 14.45 38.84 10.32
C LEU A 98 15.59 38.40 11.25
N MET A 99 16.80 38.86 11.00
CA MET A 99 17.98 38.54 11.82
C MET A 99 17.82 39.07 13.24
N THR A 100 17.29 40.28 13.41
CA THR A 100 16.99 40.87 14.75
C THR A 100 15.93 40.04 15.48
N LEU A 101 14.90 39.59 14.76
CA LEU A 101 13.86 38.73 15.30
C LEU A 101 14.44 37.37 15.76
N ALA A 102 15.28 36.75 14.92
CA ALA A 102 15.95 35.48 15.19
C ALA A 102 16.87 35.58 16.42
N LEU A 103 17.69 36.63 16.51
CA LEU A 103 18.55 36.89 17.68
C LEU A 103 17.73 36.98 18.97
N ASN A 104 16.61 37.74 18.95
CA ASN A 104 15.73 37.90 20.11
C ASN A 104 15.07 36.59 20.58
N LYS A 105 14.92 35.63 19.67
CA LYS A 105 14.31 34.31 19.94
C LYS A 105 15.34 33.20 20.17
N GLY A 106 16.63 33.46 20.03
CA GLY A 106 17.70 32.47 20.15
C GLY A 106 17.77 31.52 18.94
N CYS A 107 17.13 31.87 17.82
CA CYS A 107 17.15 31.15 16.56
C CYS A 107 18.48 31.44 15.83
N LYS A 108 19.18 30.40 15.39
CA LYS A 108 20.44 30.53 14.64
C LYS A 108 20.21 31.00 13.23
N ILE A 109 21.07 31.90 12.74
CA ILE A 109 20.93 32.57 11.46
C ILE A 109 21.83 31.93 10.41
N ILE A 110 21.22 31.45 9.35
CA ILE A 110 21.90 31.03 8.12
C ILE A 110 21.63 32.12 7.06
N LEU A 111 22.65 32.69 6.47
CA LEU A 111 22.51 33.52 5.27
C LEU A 111 22.92 32.71 4.06
N SER A 112 22.00 32.57 3.08
CA SER A 112 22.20 31.69 1.93
C SER A 112 22.22 32.41 0.59
N TYR A 113 23.11 31.94 -0.28
CA TYR A 113 23.17 32.29 -1.69
C TYR A 113 22.98 31.04 -2.54
N HIS A 114 22.07 31.11 -3.50
CA HIS A 114 21.82 30.04 -4.46
C HIS A 114 22.02 30.53 -5.90
N ASN A 115 22.81 29.79 -6.69
CA ASN A 115 22.97 30.02 -8.12
C ASN A 115 22.61 28.77 -8.89
N PHE A 116 21.47 28.81 -9.55
CA PHE A 116 20.91 27.67 -10.26
C PHE A 116 21.47 27.48 -11.68
N SER A 117 22.36 28.36 -12.12
CA SER A 117 22.89 28.34 -13.49
C SER A 117 24.38 27.98 -13.60
N CYS A 118 25.21 28.41 -12.67
CA CYS A 118 26.67 28.20 -12.77
C CYS A 118 27.35 28.32 -11.39
N THR A 119 28.64 28.01 -11.35
CA THR A 119 29.51 28.29 -10.20
C THR A 119 30.39 29.50 -10.51
N PRO A 120 30.16 30.68 -9.88
CA PRO A 120 30.96 31.89 -10.02
C PRO A 120 32.43 31.68 -9.63
N LYS A 121 33.28 32.69 -9.90
CA LYS A 121 34.69 32.64 -9.51
C LYS A 121 34.84 32.57 -7.99
N THR A 122 35.85 31.83 -7.52
CA THR A 122 36.13 31.69 -6.07
C THR A 122 36.20 33.01 -5.32
N GLU A 123 36.80 34.03 -5.96
CA GLU A 123 36.98 35.35 -5.33
C GLU A 123 35.66 36.08 -5.10
N ASP A 124 34.69 35.94 -6.03
CA ASP A 124 33.37 36.55 -5.91
C ASP A 124 32.55 35.80 -4.83
N LEU A 125 32.60 34.47 -4.81
CA LEU A 125 32.00 33.65 -3.78
C LEU A 125 32.57 33.92 -2.39
N ARG A 126 33.91 34.14 -2.30
CA ARG A 126 34.56 34.47 -1.04
C ARG A 126 34.11 35.84 -0.52
N LYS A 127 34.09 36.88 -1.37
CA LYS A 127 33.59 38.21 -0.98
C LYS A 127 32.15 38.15 -0.49
N MET A 128 31.34 37.37 -1.13
CA MET A 128 29.94 37.16 -0.73
C MET A 128 29.83 36.52 0.65
N ALA A 129 30.58 35.45 0.91
CA ALA A 129 30.63 34.79 2.22
C ALA A 129 31.14 35.73 3.31
N GLU A 130 32.22 36.49 3.04
CA GLU A 130 32.79 37.50 3.95
C GLU A 130 31.75 38.58 4.27
N GLY A 131 30.98 39.04 3.27
CA GLY A 131 29.86 39.97 3.44
C GLY A 131 28.79 39.44 4.36
N ALA A 132 28.32 38.21 4.13
CA ALA A 132 27.27 37.57 4.93
C ALA A 132 27.72 37.36 6.40
N PHE A 133 28.97 36.98 6.64
CA PHE A 133 29.52 36.90 8.01
C PHE A 133 29.59 38.28 8.69
N LYS A 134 29.92 39.34 7.95
CA LYS A 134 29.93 40.71 8.49
C LYS A 134 28.51 41.21 8.80
N GLU A 135 27.50 40.73 8.08
CA GLU A 135 26.09 41.02 8.42
C GLU A 135 25.65 40.36 9.74
N GLY A 136 26.35 39.30 10.19
CA GLY A 136 26.08 38.64 11.47
C GLY A 136 25.53 37.21 11.34
N ALA A 137 25.75 36.52 10.23
CA ALA A 137 25.36 35.11 10.06
C ALA A 137 26.11 34.20 11.05
N ASP A 138 25.42 33.26 11.66
CA ASP A 138 26.04 32.14 12.39
C ASP A 138 26.68 31.16 11.40
N ILE A 139 25.98 30.89 10.29
CA ILE A 139 26.39 30.00 9.20
C ILE A 139 26.15 30.73 7.88
N VAL A 140 27.09 30.63 6.96
CA VAL A 140 26.90 31.08 5.57
C VAL A 140 26.74 29.86 4.67
N LYS A 141 25.68 29.85 3.85
CA LYS A 141 25.38 28.77 2.91
C LYS A 141 25.53 29.26 1.47
N ILE A 142 26.39 28.62 0.70
CA ILE A 142 26.62 28.93 -0.72
C ILE A 142 26.35 27.67 -1.54
N VAL A 143 25.31 27.72 -2.36
CA VAL A 143 24.92 26.63 -3.23
C VAL A 143 24.95 27.08 -4.67
N THR A 144 25.74 26.38 -5.50
CA THR A 144 25.93 26.73 -6.92
C THR A 144 25.61 25.53 -7.81
N THR A 145 25.67 25.67 -9.13
CA THR A 145 25.47 24.57 -10.07
C THR A 145 26.79 24.23 -10.73
N ALA A 146 27.20 22.96 -10.68
CA ALA A 146 28.43 22.50 -11.34
C ALA A 146 28.12 21.87 -12.70
N GLU A 147 28.86 22.32 -13.73
CA GLU A 147 28.89 21.68 -15.05
C GLU A 147 30.05 20.68 -15.18
N GLY A 148 31.01 20.73 -14.26
CA GLY A 148 32.17 19.84 -14.30
C GLY A 148 33.09 19.94 -13.08
N PRO A 149 34.22 19.18 -13.09
CA PRO A 149 35.12 19.07 -11.93
C PRO A 149 35.77 20.39 -11.50
N GLU A 150 35.93 21.35 -12.42
CA GLU A 150 36.50 22.66 -12.11
C GLU A 150 35.58 23.46 -11.19
N ASP A 151 34.28 23.40 -11.41
CA ASP A 151 33.28 24.05 -10.57
C ASP A 151 33.26 23.45 -9.17
N CYS A 152 33.40 22.11 -9.07
CA CYS A 152 33.51 21.41 -7.80
C CYS A 152 34.74 21.87 -7.00
N ARG A 153 35.92 21.97 -7.68
CA ARG A 153 37.14 22.48 -7.04
C ARG A 153 36.95 23.91 -6.58
N ARG A 154 36.31 24.74 -7.39
CA ARG A 154 36.08 26.16 -7.13
C ARG A 154 35.24 26.39 -5.89
N ILE A 155 34.14 25.67 -5.73
CA ILE A 155 33.26 25.81 -4.55
C ILE A 155 33.92 25.27 -3.29
N LEU A 156 34.59 24.12 -3.35
CA LEU A 156 35.23 23.50 -2.18
C LEU A 156 36.49 24.30 -1.74
N SER A 157 37.14 25.07 -2.63
CA SER A 157 38.27 25.92 -2.29
C SER A 157 37.92 27.07 -1.34
N LEU A 158 36.68 27.32 -1.06
CA LEU A 158 36.24 28.33 -0.09
C LEU A 158 36.54 27.94 1.35
N TYR A 159 36.44 26.65 1.71
CA TYR A 159 36.51 26.20 3.09
C TYR A 159 37.75 26.65 3.89
N PRO A 160 38.97 26.63 3.33
CA PRO A 160 40.16 27.06 4.08
C PRO A 160 40.16 28.53 4.50
N HIS A 161 39.28 29.34 3.93
CA HIS A 161 39.17 30.77 4.24
C HIS A 161 38.21 31.13 5.39
N PHE A 162 37.46 30.15 5.89
CA PHE A 162 36.42 30.38 6.90
C PHE A 162 36.55 29.40 8.07
N PRO A 163 36.03 29.77 9.26
CA PRO A 163 36.03 28.87 10.44
C PRO A 163 35.29 27.58 10.17
N GLU A 164 35.83 26.45 10.66
CA GLU A 164 35.18 25.14 10.59
C GLU A 164 33.76 25.18 11.20
N GLY A 165 32.83 24.50 10.53
CA GLY A 165 31.43 24.38 10.96
C GLY A 165 30.58 25.65 10.76
N ARG A 166 31.12 26.69 10.12
CA ARG A 166 30.37 27.93 9.86
C ARG A 166 30.09 28.20 8.38
N LEU A 167 30.79 27.52 7.46
CA LEU A 167 30.51 27.59 6.04
C LEU A 167 29.86 26.31 5.57
N GLU A 168 28.77 26.44 4.81
CA GLU A 168 28.13 25.38 4.05
C GLU A 168 28.27 25.70 2.56
N ALA A 169 29.09 24.98 1.82
CA ALA A 169 29.38 25.30 0.42
C ALA A 169 29.46 24.02 -0.42
N PHE A 170 28.55 23.89 -1.38
CA PHE A 170 28.49 22.73 -2.28
C PHE A 170 27.83 23.09 -3.61
N ALA A 171 27.94 22.21 -4.60
CA ALA A 171 27.35 22.38 -5.91
C ALA A 171 26.17 21.39 -6.15
N MET A 172 25.15 21.87 -6.85
CA MET A 172 24.04 21.10 -7.39
C MET A 172 24.41 20.48 -8.73
N GLY A 173 23.52 19.63 -9.24
CA GLY A 173 23.70 18.85 -10.46
C GLY A 173 24.43 17.54 -10.19
N GLU A 174 24.36 16.60 -11.13
CA GLU A 174 25.03 15.31 -10.98
C GLU A 174 26.54 15.46 -10.87
N ALA A 175 27.14 16.36 -11.66
CA ALA A 175 28.57 16.67 -11.59
C ALA A 175 28.98 17.23 -10.21
N GLY A 176 28.05 17.91 -9.52
CA GLY A 176 28.29 18.55 -8.22
C GLY A 176 27.99 17.64 -7.02
N SER A 177 27.30 16.51 -7.20
CA SER A 177 26.79 15.67 -6.11
C SER A 177 27.86 15.31 -5.07
N GLN A 178 29.05 14.89 -5.52
CA GLN A 178 30.16 14.50 -4.66
C GLN A 178 30.65 15.64 -3.74
N THR A 179 30.45 16.91 -4.13
CA THR A 179 30.85 18.05 -3.29
C THR A 179 30.09 18.11 -1.97
N ARG A 180 28.87 17.58 -1.89
CA ARG A 180 28.07 17.50 -0.65
C ARG A 180 28.72 16.58 0.37
N ILE A 181 29.24 15.42 -0.09
CA ILE A 181 29.97 14.46 0.74
C ILE A 181 31.30 15.04 1.19
N GLU A 182 32.06 15.61 0.23
CA GLU A 182 33.37 16.19 0.55
C GLU A 182 33.27 17.37 1.52
N ALA A 183 32.24 18.18 1.40
CA ALA A 183 31.97 19.29 2.32
C ALA A 183 31.93 18.83 3.77
N VAL A 184 31.20 17.75 4.08
CA VAL A 184 31.06 17.24 5.45
C VAL A 184 32.23 16.37 5.89
N THR A 185 32.77 15.51 5.02
CA THR A 185 33.81 14.53 5.39
C THR A 185 35.19 15.14 5.47
N LYS A 186 35.50 16.08 4.56
CA LYS A 186 36.83 16.70 4.45
C LYS A 186 36.88 18.11 5.04
N HIS A 187 35.77 18.85 4.99
CA HIS A 187 35.78 20.28 5.32
C HIS A 187 34.92 20.65 6.53
N LYS A 188 34.28 19.65 7.17
CA LYS A 188 33.46 19.84 8.38
C LYS A 188 32.32 20.85 8.19
N ALA A 189 31.69 20.86 7.01
CA ALA A 189 30.48 21.62 6.81
C ALA A 189 29.44 21.29 7.88
N PRO A 190 28.61 22.27 8.32
CA PRO A 190 27.66 22.05 9.42
C PRO A 190 26.61 21.01 9.14
N PHE A 191 26.15 20.92 7.88
CA PHE A 191 25.05 20.04 7.49
C PHE A 191 25.35 19.22 6.25
N ILE A 192 24.67 18.06 6.12
CA ILE A 192 24.41 17.45 4.83
C ILE A 192 22.91 17.41 4.60
N TYR A 193 22.46 17.98 3.47
CA TYR A 193 21.03 18.07 3.12
C TYR A 193 20.61 16.84 2.33
N LEU A 194 19.73 16.04 2.93
CA LEU A 194 19.22 14.78 2.39
C LEU A 194 17.73 14.91 2.06
N ALA A 195 17.30 14.24 0.99
CA ALA A 195 15.87 14.12 0.68
C ALA A 195 15.24 12.94 1.43
N PRO A 196 13.95 12.99 1.76
CA PRO A 196 13.22 11.85 2.32
C PRO A 196 13.22 10.62 1.40
N GLY A 197 13.10 10.80 0.09
CA GLY A 197 13.10 9.76 -0.92
C GLY A 197 13.59 10.26 -2.28
N ARG A 198 13.63 9.38 -3.28
CA ARG A 198 14.14 9.72 -4.62
C ARG A 198 13.28 10.77 -5.33
N GLU A 199 11.96 10.65 -5.20
CA GLU A 199 11.00 11.55 -5.84
C GLU A 199 10.82 12.87 -5.09
N THR A 200 11.22 12.92 -3.81
CA THR A 200 11.13 14.13 -2.97
C THR A 200 12.42 14.95 -2.93
N ARG A 201 13.36 14.69 -3.85
CA ARG A 201 14.59 15.48 -3.98
C ARG A 201 14.25 16.94 -4.31
N THR A 202 14.83 17.85 -3.53
CA THR A 202 14.62 19.30 -3.70
C THR A 202 15.61 19.94 -4.67
N ALA A 203 16.64 19.20 -5.09
CA ALA A 203 17.65 19.65 -6.07
C ALA A 203 18.32 18.46 -6.78
N PRO A 204 18.75 18.62 -8.07
CA PRO A 204 19.52 17.61 -8.78
C PRO A 204 20.81 17.23 -8.04
N GLY A 205 21.15 15.94 -8.00
CA GLY A 205 22.34 15.42 -7.31
C GLY A 205 22.24 15.44 -5.78
N GLN A 206 21.04 15.63 -5.20
CA GLN A 206 20.82 15.49 -3.77
C GLN A 206 20.78 14.00 -3.40
N TYR A 207 21.46 13.65 -2.33
CA TYR A 207 21.37 12.32 -1.73
C TYR A 207 20.05 12.17 -0.94
N THR A 208 19.61 10.94 -0.80
CA THR A 208 18.49 10.60 0.10
C THR A 208 19.03 10.18 1.46
N VAL A 209 18.18 10.10 2.47
CA VAL A 209 18.56 9.56 3.79
C VAL A 209 19.08 8.13 3.69
N TYR A 210 18.66 7.37 2.68
CA TYR A 210 19.08 5.98 2.45
C TYR A 210 20.50 5.86 1.95
N ASP A 211 21.00 6.85 1.22
CA ASP A 211 22.37 6.88 0.73
C ASP A 211 23.37 7.06 1.89
N PHE A 212 22.90 7.40 3.10
CA PHE A 212 23.69 7.63 4.31
C PHE A 212 23.38 6.70 5.47
N TRP A 213 22.32 5.93 5.43
CA TRP A 213 22.16 4.81 6.34
C TRP A 213 23.17 3.76 5.92
N GLU A 214 24.07 3.41 6.87
CA GLU A 214 25.03 2.35 6.62
C GLU A 214 24.29 1.17 6.00
N GLU A 215 24.86 0.62 4.93
CA GLU A 215 24.40 -0.60 4.26
C GLU A 215 24.55 -1.84 5.17
N GLU A 216 24.12 -1.75 6.42
CA GLU A 216 23.86 -2.93 7.19
C GLU A 216 22.58 -3.55 6.63
N ASP A 217 22.82 -4.29 5.53
CA ASP A 217 21.97 -5.27 4.91
C ASP A 217 20.61 -4.71 4.46
N ILE A 218 20.50 -4.39 3.16
CA ILE A 218 19.23 -4.50 2.48
C ILE A 218 18.99 -6.02 2.34
N PRO A 219 18.25 -6.66 3.26
CA PRO A 219 18.18 -8.12 3.29
C PRO A 219 17.31 -8.68 2.17
N LEU A 220 16.61 -7.80 1.45
CA LEU A 220 15.65 -8.16 0.40
C LEU A 220 15.92 -7.30 -0.84
N GLN A 221 16.42 -7.89 -1.96
CA GLN A 221 16.76 -7.15 -3.16
C GLN A 221 16.48 -7.94 -4.43
N GLY A 222 15.88 -7.29 -5.43
CA GLY A 222 15.70 -7.82 -6.77
C GLY A 222 14.30 -7.68 -7.33
N ASP A 223 14.06 -8.40 -8.40
CA ASP A 223 12.82 -8.33 -9.17
C ASP A 223 11.89 -9.51 -8.83
N VAL A 224 10.62 -9.20 -8.62
CA VAL A 224 9.53 -10.17 -8.64
C VAL A 224 8.99 -10.20 -10.06
N ASP A 225 9.59 -11.05 -10.88
CA ASP A 225 9.29 -11.13 -12.32
C ASP A 225 7.85 -11.56 -12.59
N ARG A 226 7.28 -12.36 -11.70
CA ARG A 226 5.94 -12.89 -11.86
C ARG A 226 5.20 -13.01 -10.53
N LEU A 227 4.36 -12.03 -10.27
CA LEU A 227 3.34 -12.15 -9.23
C LEU A 227 2.32 -13.25 -9.60
N PRO A 228 1.74 -13.97 -8.62
CA PRO A 228 0.71 -14.94 -8.90
C PRO A 228 -0.53 -14.27 -9.49
N ALA A 229 -1.34 -15.04 -10.23
CA ALA A 229 -2.65 -14.57 -10.65
C ALA A 229 -3.57 -14.38 -9.44
N SER A 230 -4.34 -13.28 -9.43
CA SER A 230 -5.30 -13.02 -8.37
C SER A 230 -6.30 -14.17 -8.25
N LYS A 231 -6.25 -14.89 -7.13
CA LYS A 231 -7.19 -15.97 -6.88
C LYS A 231 -8.65 -15.50 -6.83
N SER A 232 -8.87 -14.26 -6.39
CA SER A 232 -10.19 -13.64 -6.31
C SER A 232 -10.75 -13.35 -7.70
N PHE A 233 -9.92 -12.88 -8.63
CA PHE A 233 -10.26 -12.70 -10.04
C PHE A 233 -10.45 -14.06 -10.73
N ALA A 234 -9.47 -14.95 -10.61
CA ALA A 234 -9.43 -16.24 -11.30
C ALA A 234 -10.64 -17.12 -10.97
N GLN A 235 -11.01 -17.26 -9.68
CA GLN A 235 -12.18 -18.06 -9.29
C GLN A 235 -13.48 -17.52 -9.91
N ARG A 236 -13.67 -16.20 -9.95
CA ARG A 236 -14.84 -15.58 -10.58
C ARG A 236 -14.86 -15.86 -12.09
N ALA A 237 -13.74 -15.63 -12.76
CA ALA A 237 -13.61 -15.83 -14.20
C ALA A 237 -13.80 -17.29 -14.59
N ILE A 238 -13.22 -18.25 -13.85
CA ILE A 238 -13.37 -19.69 -14.08
C ILE A 238 -14.83 -20.11 -13.95
N ILE A 239 -15.51 -19.69 -12.89
CA ILE A 239 -16.92 -20.05 -12.68
C ILE A 239 -17.79 -19.43 -13.77
N LEU A 240 -17.60 -18.16 -14.11
CA LEU A 240 -18.37 -17.51 -15.20
C LEU A 240 -18.10 -18.17 -16.56
N ALA A 241 -16.85 -18.56 -16.85
CA ALA A 241 -16.52 -19.31 -18.07
C ALA A 241 -17.26 -20.66 -18.14
N ALA A 242 -17.34 -21.39 -17.00
CA ALA A 242 -18.10 -22.64 -16.94
C ALA A 242 -19.62 -22.44 -17.14
N LEU A 243 -20.15 -21.27 -16.76
CA LEU A 243 -21.57 -20.92 -16.92
C LEU A 243 -21.94 -20.41 -18.32
N CYS A 244 -20.97 -20.29 -19.23
CA CYS A 244 -21.19 -19.92 -20.63
C CYS A 244 -21.59 -21.11 -21.51
N THR A 245 -21.99 -20.78 -22.76
CA THR A 245 -21.99 -21.71 -23.89
C THR A 245 -20.89 -21.28 -24.86
N GLY A 246 -19.79 -22.05 -24.91
CA GLY A 246 -18.63 -21.75 -25.76
C GLY A 246 -17.31 -21.67 -24.98
N THR A 247 -16.25 -21.26 -25.67
CA THR A 247 -14.88 -21.35 -25.17
C THR A 247 -14.34 -20.00 -24.73
N THR A 248 -13.88 -19.94 -23.49
CA THR A 248 -13.17 -18.80 -22.88
C THR A 248 -11.68 -19.13 -22.78
N ARG A 249 -10.80 -18.16 -23.09
CA ARG A 249 -9.36 -18.27 -22.90
C ARG A 249 -8.90 -17.27 -21.86
N LEU A 250 -8.38 -17.79 -20.72
CA LEU A 250 -7.82 -17.01 -19.62
C LEU A 250 -6.29 -17.07 -19.69
N TYR A 251 -5.66 -15.95 -19.98
CA TYR A 251 -4.20 -15.81 -20.08
C TYR A 251 -3.58 -15.44 -18.73
N ARG A 252 -2.27 -15.64 -18.59
CA ARG A 252 -1.50 -15.32 -17.37
C ARG A 252 -2.04 -16.00 -16.11
N TYR A 253 -2.64 -17.15 -16.27
CA TYR A 253 -3.08 -17.95 -15.14
C TYR A 253 -1.88 -18.59 -14.43
N THR A 254 -1.87 -18.51 -13.11
CA THR A 254 -0.98 -19.28 -12.24
C THR A 254 -1.82 -20.14 -11.31
N PRO A 255 -1.52 -21.43 -11.18
CA PRO A 255 -2.29 -22.33 -10.32
C PRO A 255 -2.06 -22.01 -8.85
N CYS A 256 -3.13 -22.06 -8.06
CA CYS A 256 -3.08 -22.11 -6.60
C CYS A 256 -4.22 -23.00 -6.10
N SER A 257 -4.17 -23.46 -4.85
CA SER A 257 -5.15 -24.46 -4.39
C SER A 257 -6.60 -23.98 -4.45
N ASP A 258 -6.84 -22.68 -4.24
CA ASP A 258 -8.18 -22.09 -4.34
C ASP A 258 -8.68 -22.04 -5.80
N SER A 259 -7.81 -21.70 -6.77
CA SER A 259 -8.19 -21.65 -8.19
C SER A 259 -8.31 -23.06 -8.80
N GLU A 260 -7.52 -24.02 -8.35
CA GLU A 260 -7.67 -25.44 -8.72
C GLU A 260 -9.01 -26.00 -8.24
N SER A 261 -9.45 -25.61 -7.06
CA SER A 261 -10.80 -25.97 -6.57
C SER A 261 -11.90 -25.38 -7.45
N ALA A 262 -11.70 -24.16 -7.99
CA ALA A 262 -12.66 -23.56 -8.93
C ALA A 262 -12.69 -24.29 -10.28
N LEU A 263 -11.55 -24.78 -10.79
CA LEU A 263 -11.50 -25.61 -11.98
C LEU A 263 -12.25 -26.92 -11.77
N ARG A 264 -12.09 -27.57 -10.61
CA ARG A 264 -12.84 -28.77 -10.26
C ARG A 264 -14.34 -28.50 -10.23
N VAL A 265 -14.78 -27.40 -9.64
CA VAL A 265 -16.21 -27.01 -9.67
C VAL A 265 -16.68 -26.75 -11.11
N ALA A 266 -15.86 -26.10 -11.95
CA ALA A 266 -16.18 -25.88 -13.35
C ALA A 266 -16.37 -27.21 -14.12
N GLU A 267 -15.55 -28.21 -13.87
CA GLU A 267 -15.71 -29.57 -14.43
C GLU A 267 -16.99 -30.25 -13.93
N GLN A 268 -17.34 -30.10 -12.65
CA GLN A 268 -18.60 -30.58 -12.08
C GLN A 268 -19.82 -29.87 -12.67
N LEU A 269 -19.66 -28.60 -13.06
CA LEU A 269 -20.64 -27.84 -13.86
C LEU A 269 -20.66 -28.25 -15.34
N GLY A 270 -19.87 -29.22 -15.74
CA GLY A 270 -19.87 -29.76 -17.09
C GLY A 270 -18.93 -29.07 -18.07
N ALA A 271 -18.10 -28.13 -17.63
CA ALA A 271 -17.10 -27.54 -18.49
C ALA A 271 -15.97 -28.52 -18.85
N GLU A 272 -15.35 -28.31 -20.02
CA GLU A 272 -14.13 -28.96 -20.45
C GLU A 272 -12.97 -27.98 -20.27
N ILE A 273 -11.86 -28.44 -19.69
CA ILE A 273 -10.72 -27.61 -19.35
C ILE A 273 -9.45 -28.15 -19.98
N VAL A 274 -8.75 -27.29 -20.73
CA VAL A 274 -7.43 -27.58 -21.30
C VAL A 274 -6.44 -26.52 -20.82
N ARG A 275 -5.22 -26.96 -20.47
CA ARG A 275 -4.12 -26.07 -20.07
C ARG A 275 -3.11 -25.98 -21.20
N GLU A 276 -2.84 -24.76 -21.65
CA GLU A 276 -1.85 -24.44 -22.68
C GLU A 276 -0.80 -23.50 -22.08
N GLY A 277 0.19 -24.04 -21.36
CA GLY A 277 1.15 -23.25 -20.59
C GLY A 277 0.46 -22.48 -19.46
N ASP A 278 0.51 -21.15 -19.51
CA ASP A 278 -0.16 -20.26 -18.55
C ASP A 278 -1.56 -19.79 -19.02
N THR A 279 -2.10 -20.47 -20.02
CA THR A 279 -3.44 -20.19 -20.56
C THR A 279 -4.40 -21.32 -20.19
N LEU A 280 -5.53 -20.98 -19.60
CA LEU A 280 -6.65 -21.89 -19.41
C LEU A 280 -7.63 -21.72 -20.57
N VAL A 281 -7.99 -22.82 -21.19
CA VAL A 281 -9.04 -22.90 -22.20
C VAL A 281 -10.22 -23.64 -21.54
N ILE A 282 -11.31 -22.90 -21.28
CA ILE A 282 -12.49 -23.41 -20.59
C ILE A 282 -13.67 -23.38 -21.57
N THR A 283 -14.21 -24.55 -21.91
CA THR A 283 -15.38 -24.68 -22.76
C THR A 283 -16.59 -25.03 -21.91
N GLY A 284 -17.48 -24.03 -21.70
CA GLY A 284 -18.73 -24.21 -20.98
C GLY A 284 -19.85 -24.67 -21.90
N HIS A 285 -20.82 -25.40 -21.33
CA HIS A 285 -21.95 -26.01 -22.06
C HIS A 285 -23.30 -25.61 -21.42
N GLN A 286 -23.36 -24.53 -20.64
CA GLN A 286 -24.54 -24.14 -19.88
C GLN A 286 -25.48 -23.24 -20.71
N ASP A 287 -26.73 -23.66 -20.87
CA ASP A 287 -27.83 -22.83 -21.36
C ASP A 287 -28.86 -22.68 -20.21
N ILE A 288 -28.47 -21.92 -19.20
CA ILE A 288 -29.22 -21.75 -17.96
C ILE A 288 -30.61 -21.21 -18.23
N ARG A 289 -30.74 -20.32 -19.21
CA ARG A 289 -32.02 -19.70 -19.59
C ARG A 289 -33.08 -20.72 -20.04
N ARG A 290 -32.66 -21.81 -20.71
CA ARG A 290 -33.59 -22.81 -21.25
C ARG A 290 -33.68 -24.06 -20.40
N LYS A 291 -32.60 -24.46 -19.76
CA LYS A 291 -32.48 -25.77 -19.13
C LYS A 291 -32.26 -25.70 -17.62
N GLY A 292 -32.06 -24.49 -17.05
CA GLY A 292 -31.52 -24.33 -15.71
C GLY A 292 -30.05 -24.74 -15.66
N LEU A 293 -29.46 -24.71 -14.46
CA LEU A 293 -28.09 -25.14 -14.25
C LEU A 293 -27.98 -26.67 -14.29
N ILE A 294 -27.15 -27.20 -15.16
CA ILE A 294 -26.90 -28.63 -15.31
C ILE A 294 -25.57 -28.96 -14.65
N LEU A 295 -25.59 -29.94 -13.77
CA LEU A 295 -24.40 -30.44 -13.09
C LEU A 295 -24.19 -31.93 -13.41
N LYS A 296 -22.94 -32.39 -13.51
CA LYS A 296 -22.58 -33.81 -13.66
C LYS A 296 -22.94 -34.62 -12.40
N GLU A 297 -22.79 -33.99 -11.23
CA GLU A 297 -22.98 -34.61 -9.91
C GLU A 297 -23.88 -33.72 -9.04
N ASP A 298 -24.49 -34.29 -7.99
CA ASP A 298 -25.30 -33.56 -7.02
C ASP A 298 -24.45 -32.91 -5.91
N THR A 299 -23.12 -33.00 -6.01
CA THR A 299 -22.17 -32.48 -5.03
C THR A 299 -21.16 -31.57 -5.73
N LEU A 300 -20.96 -30.36 -5.18
CA LEU A 300 -19.89 -29.44 -5.53
C LEU A 300 -18.82 -29.48 -4.45
N PHE A 301 -17.61 -29.85 -4.81
CA PHE A 301 -16.46 -29.86 -3.90
C PHE A 301 -15.64 -28.59 -4.09
N VAL A 302 -15.69 -27.71 -3.11
CA VAL A 302 -15.08 -26.36 -3.17
C VAL A 302 -13.69 -26.28 -2.54
N GLY A 303 -13.09 -27.43 -2.18
CA GLY A 303 -11.80 -27.49 -1.52
C GLY A 303 -11.78 -26.71 -0.20
N GLU A 304 -10.83 -25.84 -0.04
CA GLU A 304 -10.69 -24.96 1.13
C GLU A 304 -11.12 -23.51 0.86
N SER A 305 -11.73 -23.23 -0.31
CA SER A 305 -12.11 -21.87 -0.70
C SER A 305 -13.47 -21.45 -0.18
N ALA A 306 -13.49 -20.50 0.77
CA ALA A 306 -14.72 -19.90 1.28
C ALA A 306 -15.41 -18.99 0.25
N LEU A 307 -14.66 -18.34 -0.63
CA LEU A 307 -15.22 -17.57 -1.75
C LEU A 307 -16.02 -18.50 -2.65
N LEU A 308 -15.40 -19.58 -3.10
CA LEU A 308 -16.02 -20.55 -4.01
C LEU A 308 -17.28 -21.16 -3.41
N ALA A 309 -17.24 -21.56 -2.13
CA ALA A 309 -18.44 -22.04 -1.42
C ALA A 309 -19.58 -21.02 -1.46
N ARG A 310 -19.28 -19.76 -1.17
CA ARG A 310 -20.28 -18.69 -1.13
C ARG A 310 -20.77 -18.26 -2.51
N LEU A 311 -19.99 -18.43 -3.55
CA LEU A 311 -20.46 -18.28 -4.95
C LEU A 311 -21.40 -19.44 -5.33
N CYS A 312 -21.04 -20.67 -4.97
CA CYS A 312 -21.80 -21.88 -5.34
C CYS A 312 -23.15 -21.98 -4.65
N ILE A 313 -23.30 -21.46 -3.43
CA ILE A 313 -24.58 -21.55 -2.67
C ILE A 313 -25.75 -20.92 -3.45
N PRO A 314 -25.71 -19.65 -3.88
CA PRO A 314 -26.80 -19.08 -4.69
C PRO A 314 -26.90 -19.71 -6.09
N LEU A 315 -25.77 -20.08 -6.71
CA LEU A 315 -25.76 -20.72 -8.03
C LEU A 315 -26.46 -22.09 -8.01
N ALA A 316 -26.35 -22.85 -6.92
CA ALA A 316 -27.06 -24.11 -6.76
C ALA A 316 -28.58 -23.96 -6.85
N GLY A 317 -29.13 -22.77 -6.52
CA GLY A 317 -30.54 -22.44 -6.70
C GLY A 317 -31.02 -22.30 -8.16
N LEU A 318 -30.11 -22.34 -9.13
CA LEU A 318 -30.43 -22.40 -10.56
C LEU A 318 -30.59 -23.83 -11.06
N ALA A 319 -30.25 -24.83 -10.24
CA ALA A 319 -30.44 -26.23 -10.56
C ALA A 319 -31.89 -26.69 -10.25
N ASN A 320 -32.37 -27.66 -11.00
CA ASN A 320 -33.72 -28.24 -10.80
C ASN A 320 -33.76 -29.39 -9.75
N ARG A 321 -32.71 -29.51 -8.94
CA ARG A 321 -32.55 -30.57 -7.94
C ARG A 321 -31.71 -30.07 -6.76
N PRO A 322 -31.80 -30.71 -5.58
CA PRO A 322 -30.93 -30.38 -4.46
C PRO A 322 -29.44 -30.59 -4.79
N ILE A 323 -28.60 -29.65 -4.39
CA ILE A 323 -27.15 -29.69 -4.58
C ILE A 323 -26.45 -29.58 -3.23
N THR A 324 -25.53 -30.50 -2.96
CA THR A 324 -24.71 -30.49 -1.76
C THR A 324 -23.39 -29.78 -2.05
N ILE A 325 -23.01 -28.84 -1.18
CA ILE A 325 -21.73 -28.15 -1.24
C ILE A 325 -20.88 -28.67 -0.08
N THR A 326 -19.68 -29.14 -0.39
CA THR A 326 -18.74 -29.70 0.60
C THR A 326 -17.33 -29.17 0.34
N GLY A 327 -16.48 -29.26 1.36
CA GLY A 327 -15.09 -28.79 1.30
C GLY A 327 -14.20 -29.61 2.22
N GLU A 328 -13.05 -29.05 2.56
CA GLU A 328 -12.07 -29.73 3.39
C GLU A 328 -11.35 -28.81 4.37
N LYS A 329 -10.52 -29.39 5.25
CA LYS A 329 -9.60 -28.73 6.20
C LYS A 329 -10.25 -27.58 7.01
N SER A 330 -9.65 -26.36 6.95
CA SER A 330 -10.11 -25.21 7.73
C SER A 330 -11.52 -24.76 7.35
N LEU A 331 -11.94 -24.98 6.09
CA LEU A 331 -13.25 -24.54 5.61
C LEU A 331 -14.42 -25.26 6.32
N LEU A 332 -14.23 -26.51 6.75
CA LEU A 332 -15.25 -27.25 7.51
C LEU A 332 -15.54 -26.66 8.90
N ARG A 333 -14.63 -25.84 9.41
CA ARG A 333 -14.76 -25.16 10.70
C ARG A 333 -15.26 -23.71 10.58
N ARG A 334 -15.38 -23.19 9.33
CA ARG A 334 -15.78 -21.81 9.06
C ARG A 334 -17.29 -21.70 8.87
N TRP A 335 -17.87 -20.63 9.40
CA TRP A 335 -19.26 -20.31 9.15
C TRP A 335 -19.40 -19.74 7.73
N VAL A 336 -19.85 -20.57 6.80
CA VAL A 336 -19.85 -20.28 5.36
C VAL A 336 -21.14 -19.59 4.93
N CYS A 337 -22.30 -19.93 5.54
CA CYS A 337 -23.58 -19.40 5.14
C CYS A 337 -24.25 -18.57 6.26
N PRO A 338 -23.84 -17.30 6.45
CA PRO A 338 -24.47 -16.37 7.40
C PRO A 338 -25.84 -15.88 6.94
N TYR A 339 -26.19 -16.10 5.68
CA TYR A 339 -27.37 -15.52 5.02
C TYR A 339 -28.52 -16.54 4.79
N LYS A 340 -28.62 -17.61 5.61
CA LYS A 340 -29.64 -18.64 5.44
C LYS A 340 -31.06 -18.08 5.38
N THR A 341 -31.39 -17.15 6.28
CA THR A 341 -32.72 -16.49 6.33
C THR A 341 -32.94 -15.60 5.11
N LEU A 342 -31.88 -14.91 4.65
CA LEU A 342 -31.94 -14.08 3.43
C LEU A 342 -32.18 -14.95 2.20
N LEU A 343 -31.49 -16.07 2.05
CA LEU A 343 -31.62 -16.97 0.91
C LEU A 343 -33.05 -17.54 0.80
N ALA A 344 -33.74 -17.71 1.94
CA ALA A 344 -35.14 -18.12 1.96
C ALA A 344 -36.08 -17.10 1.28
N GLN A 345 -35.75 -15.81 1.32
CA GLN A 345 -36.52 -14.77 0.62
C GLN A 345 -36.40 -14.90 -0.91
N PHE A 346 -35.32 -15.50 -1.38
CA PHE A 346 -35.12 -15.85 -2.79
C PHE A 346 -35.59 -17.26 -3.14
N GLY A 347 -36.37 -17.92 -2.28
CA GLY A 347 -36.91 -19.24 -2.52
C GLY A 347 -35.97 -20.41 -2.28
N LEU A 348 -34.80 -20.17 -1.66
CA LEU A 348 -33.80 -21.19 -1.41
C LEU A 348 -33.86 -21.69 0.03
N LYS A 349 -33.81 -23.01 0.21
CA LYS A 349 -33.67 -23.70 1.49
C LYS A 349 -32.24 -24.24 1.59
N VAL A 350 -31.54 -23.87 2.66
CA VAL A 350 -30.16 -24.29 2.93
C VAL A 350 -30.15 -25.11 4.21
N GLU A 351 -29.76 -26.37 4.13
CA GLU A 351 -29.77 -27.33 5.24
C GLU A 351 -28.39 -27.99 5.40
N GLY A 352 -28.05 -28.40 6.61
CA GLY A 352 -26.83 -29.11 6.95
C GLY A 352 -26.84 -29.50 8.41
N GLU A 353 -26.01 -30.44 8.83
CA GLU A 353 -25.92 -30.91 10.22
C GLU A 353 -25.58 -29.78 11.19
N ARG A 354 -24.75 -28.86 10.80
CA ARG A 354 -24.38 -27.66 11.56
C ARG A 354 -24.84 -26.41 10.82
N ASN A 355 -25.59 -25.56 11.50
CA ASN A 355 -26.20 -24.37 10.90
C ASN A 355 -25.14 -23.42 10.28
N GLY A 356 -25.12 -23.33 8.95
CA GLY A 356 -24.24 -22.48 8.18
C GLY A 356 -22.82 -23.01 7.94
N PHE A 357 -22.52 -24.23 8.37
CA PHE A 357 -21.23 -24.92 8.13
C PHE A 357 -21.36 -25.99 7.05
N LEU A 358 -20.26 -26.26 6.33
CA LEU A 358 -20.22 -27.36 5.35
C LEU A 358 -20.18 -28.75 6.04
N PRO A 359 -20.76 -29.81 5.42
CA PRO A 359 -21.50 -29.77 4.15
C PRO A 359 -22.89 -29.14 4.29
N LEU A 360 -23.33 -28.47 3.21
CA LEU A 360 -24.64 -27.83 3.12
C LEU A 360 -25.37 -28.32 1.87
N THR A 361 -26.67 -28.64 1.99
CA THR A 361 -27.52 -28.93 0.84
C THR A 361 -28.43 -27.73 0.55
N VAL A 362 -28.35 -27.24 -0.68
CA VAL A 362 -29.20 -26.16 -1.20
C VAL A 362 -30.32 -26.78 -2.03
N SER A 363 -31.55 -26.43 -1.73
CA SER A 363 -32.76 -26.86 -2.44
C SER A 363 -33.70 -25.70 -2.68
N GLY A 364 -34.74 -25.92 -3.50
CA GLY A 364 -35.62 -24.86 -3.96
C GLY A 364 -35.20 -24.26 -5.29
N THR A 365 -35.93 -23.28 -5.75
CA THR A 365 -35.65 -22.58 -7.03
C THR A 365 -35.39 -21.11 -6.75
N LEU A 366 -34.29 -20.59 -7.25
CA LEU A 366 -33.96 -19.18 -7.11
C LEU A 366 -35.02 -18.31 -7.81
N LYS A 367 -35.58 -17.37 -7.09
CA LYS A 367 -36.58 -16.43 -7.60
C LYS A 367 -36.13 -15.01 -7.30
N PRO A 368 -36.13 -14.11 -8.32
CA PRO A 368 -35.83 -12.71 -8.08
C PRO A 368 -36.89 -12.09 -7.15
N SER A 369 -36.46 -11.18 -6.30
CA SER A 369 -37.31 -10.36 -5.46
C SER A 369 -37.24 -8.90 -5.92
N PRO A 370 -38.36 -8.18 -6.01
CA PRO A 370 -38.38 -6.81 -6.48
C PRO A 370 -37.54 -5.85 -5.63
N LEU A 371 -37.50 -6.07 -4.33
CA LEU A 371 -36.71 -5.29 -3.38
C LEU A 371 -36.35 -6.17 -2.19
N THR A 372 -35.06 -6.44 -2.01
CA THR A 372 -34.58 -7.22 -0.86
C THR A 372 -33.50 -6.47 -0.14
N PRO A 373 -33.73 -6.01 1.11
CA PRO A 373 -32.69 -5.43 1.93
C PRO A 373 -31.74 -6.51 2.45
N ILE A 374 -30.43 -6.25 2.34
CA ILE A 374 -29.37 -7.16 2.76
C ILE A 374 -28.50 -6.46 3.79
N ASN A 375 -28.25 -7.12 4.92
CA ASN A 375 -27.21 -6.65 5.85
C ASN A 375 -25.85 -7.20 5.41
N GLY A 376 -24.98 -6.33 4.88
CA GLY A 376 -23.69 -6.67 4.31
C GLY A 376 -22.55 -6.90 5.31
N LYS A 377 -22.79 -6.81 6.63
CA LYS A 377 -21.76 -6.95 7.68
C LYS A 377 -20.98 -8.28 7.66
N HIS A 378 -21.52 -9.32 7.02
CA HIS A 378 -20.84 -10.60 6.87
C HIS A 378 -19.96 -10.69 5.60
N GLY A 379 -19.83 -9.58 4.86
CA GLY A 379 -18.97 -9.42 3.70
C GLY A 379 -19.62 -9.70 2.35
N SER A 380 -18.87 -9.38 1.32
CA SER A 380 -19.30 -9.32 -0.09
C SER A 380 -19.47 -10.68 -0.79
N GLN A 381 -18.82 -11.76 -0.30
CA GLN A 381 -18.68 -12.99 -1.09
C GLN A 381 -20.01 -13.70 -1.43
N MET A 382 -20.94 -13.80 -0.46
CA MET A 382 -22.27 -14.38 -0.72
C MET A 382 -23.10 -13.47 -1.63
N ILE A 383 -22.94 -12.15 -1.47
CA ILE A 383 -23.62 -11.15 -2.28
C ILE A 383 -23.11 -11.23 -3.73
N SER A 384 -21.80 -11.42 -3.93
CA SER A 384 -21.22 -11.72 -5.26
C SER A 384 -21.87 -12.93 -5.92
N GLY A 385 -22.05 -14.01 -5.16
CA GLY A 385 -22.78 -15.19 -5.65
C GLY A 385 -24.23 -14.91 -6.01
N LEU A 386 -24.93 -14.10 -5.20
CA LEU A 386 -26.31 -13.67 -5.47
C LEU A 386 -26.39 -12.80 -6.73
N LEU A 387 -25.49 -11.85 -6.93
CA LEU A 387 -25.45 -11.01 -8.13
C LEU A 387 -25.33 -11.86 -9.39
N ILE A 388 -24.38 -12.80 -9.43
CA ILE A 388 -24.19 -13.71 -10.56
C ILE A 388 -25.42 -14.59 -10.77
N ALA A 389 -25.92 -15.22 -9.71
CA ALA A 389 -27.02 -16.17 -9.80
C ALA A 389 -28.34 -15.51 -10.22
N LEU A 390 -28.65 -14.33 -9.67
CA LEU A 390 -29.87 -13.59 -10.01
C LEU A 390 -29.82 -13.02 -11.43
N SER A 391 -28.67 -12.54 -11.91
CA SER A 391 -28.50 -12.11 -13.30
C SER A 391 -28.79 -13.24 -14.29
N LEU A 392 -28.35 -14.47 -13.97
CA LEU A 392 -28.56 -15.65 -14.80
C LEU A 392 -29.93 -16.33 -14.58
N CYS A 393 -30.69 -15.94 -13.55
CA CYS A 393 -31.94 -16.60 -13.17
C CYS A 393 -32.95 -16.60 -14.34
N PRO A 394 -33.44 -17.77 -14.82
CA PRO A 394 -34.34 -17.85 -15.97
C PRO A 394 -35.71 -17.24 -15.71
N THR A 395 -36.12 -17.11 -14.46
CA THR A 395 -37.37 -16.46 -14.08
C THR A 395 -37.28 -14.96 -14.34
N ARG A 396 -37.96 -14.48 -15.36
CA ARG A 396 -38.05 -13.05 -15.66
C ARG A 396 -39.00 -12.38 -14.67
N SER A 397 -38.48 -11.42 -13.92
CA SER A 397 -39.31 -10.44 -13.24
C SER A 397 -39.83 -9.41 -14.28
N GLN A 398 -41.08 -8.99 -14.16
CA GLN A 398 -41.63 -7.87 -14.94
C GLN A 398 -40.98 -6.52 -14.51
N LEU A 399 -40.44 -6.49 -13.31
CA LEU A 399 -39.73 -5.36 -12.73
C LEU A 399 -38.25 -5.72 -12.54
N PRO A 400 -37.36 -4.75 -12.68
CA PRO A 400 -35.95 -4.93 -12.33
C PRO A 400 -35.79 -5.44 -10.91
N THR A 401 -34.71 -6.18 -10.68
CA THR A 401 -34.32 -6.65 -9.33
C THR A 401 -33.50 -5.59 -8.63
N PHE A 402 -33.89 -5.28 -7.41
CA PHE A 402 -33.15 -4.36 -6.54
C PHE A 402 -32.57 -5.14 -5.36
N LEU A 403 -31.25 -5.03 -5.17
CA LEU A 403 -30.60 -5.48 -3.95
C LEU A 403 -30.06 -4.26 -3.22
N ARG A 404 -30.70 -3.90 -2.11
CA ARG A 404 -30.22 -2.82 -1.24
C ARG A 404 -29.40 -3.40 -0.10
N ILE A 405 -28.13 -3.06 -0.06
CA ILE A 405 -27.18 -3.59 0.91
C ILE A 405 -26.84 -2.49 1.91
N HIS A 406 -27.06 -2.76 3.19
CA HIS A 406 -26.72 -1.89 4.31
C HIS A 406 -25.53 -2.47 5.07
N HIS A 407 -24.72 -1.64 5.70
CA HIS A 407 -23.53 -2.03 6.47
C HIS A 407 -22.59 -2.93 5.66
N LEU A 408 -22.37 -2.55 4.40
CA LEU A 408 -21.52 -3.31 3.50
C LEU A 408 -20.05 -3.23 3.96
N THR A 409 -19.40 -4.38 3.97
CA THR A 409 -17.96 -4.52 4.24
C THR A 409 -17.30 -5.29 3.10
N SER A 410 -16.02 -5.01 2.82
CA SER A 410 -15.30 -5.51 1.63
C SER A 410 -16.01 -5.15 0.32
N ARG A 411 -16.40 -3.90 0.19
CA ARG A 411 -17.19 -3.36 -0.93
C ARG A 411 -16.52 -3.57 -2.28
N PHE A 412 -15.23 -3.31 -2.39
CA PHE A 412 -14.46 -3.42 -3.65
C PHE A 412 -14.46 -4.83 -4.26
N TYR A 413 -14.68 -5.88 -3.45
CA TYR A 413 -14.88 -7.23 -4.01
C TYR A 413 -16.21 -7.40 -4.75
N LEU A 414 -17.20 -6.54 -4.51
CA LEU A 414 -18.40 -6.47 -5.34
C LEU A 414 -18.10 -5.77 -6.66
N ASP A 415 -17.31 -4.69 -6.61
CA ASP A 415 -16.85 -3.97 -7.81
C ASP A 415 -16.04 -4.91 -8.71
N LEU A 416 -15.09 -5.68 -8.14
CA LEU A 416 -14.38 -6.75 -8.85
C LEU A 416 -15.34 -7.80 -9.44
N THR A 417 -16.41 -8.15 -8.73
CA THR A 417 -17.41 -9.12 -9.23
C THR A 417 -18.15 -8.54 -10.43
N CYS A 418 -18.60 -7.29 -10.34
CA CYS A 418 -19.27 -6.59 -11.43
C CYS A 418 -18.37 -6.43 -12.66
N GLU A 419 -17.10 -6.10 -12.44
CA GLU A 419 -16.11 -6.01 -13.51
C GLU A 419 -15.97 -7.35 -14.26
N VAL A 420 -15.74 -8.44 -13.51
CA VAL A 420 -15.60 -9.77 -14.14
C VAL A 420 -16.91 -10.20 -14.81
N MET A 421 -18.09 -9.92 -14.23
CA MET A 421 -19.39 -10.15 -14.88
C MET A 421 -19.49 -9.38 -16.23
N GLY A 422 -19.02 -8.14 -16.25
CA GLY A 422 -19.00 -7.30 -17.45
C GLY A 422 -18.18 -7.91 -18.58
N TYR A 423 -17.00 -8.48 -18.30
CA TYR A 423 -16.20 -9.20 -19.31
C TYR A 423 -16.98 -10.35 -19.96
N PHE A 424 -17.84 -11.04 -19.21
CA PHE A 424 -18.70 -12.11 -19.72
C PHE A 424 -20.02 -11.61 -20.33
N GLY A 425 -20.15 -10.30 -20.53
CA GLY A 425 -21.30 -9.68 -21.19
C GLY A 425 -22.60 -9.75 -20.37
N LEU A 426 -22.47 -9.91 -19.05
CA LEU A 426 -23.58 -9.71 -18.13
C LEU A 426 -23.72 -8.21 -17.87
N GLU A 427 -24.97 -7.71 -17.89
CA GLU A 427 -25.24 -6.34 -17.50
C GLU A 427 -24.82 -6.14 -16.06
N VAL A 428 -23.86 -5.23 -15.87
CA VAL A 428 -23.37 -4.87 -14.55
C VAL A 428 -24.47 -4.10 -13.83
N PRO A 429 -24.76 -4.43 -12.57
CA PRO A 429 -25.69 -3.66 -11.77
C PRO A 429 -25.35 -2.16 -11.80
N ASP A 430 -26.35 -1.33 -12.09
CA ASP A 430 -26.19 0.12 -12.13
C ASP A 430 -26.14 0.67 -10.70
N PHE A 431 -25.24 1.62 -10.49
CA PHE A 431 -25.10 2.31 -9.20
C PHE A 431 -25.69 3.71 -9.36
N PRO A 432 -26.73 4.09 -8.60
CA PRO A 432 -27.14 5.49 -8.54
C PRO A 432 -25.98 6.36 -8.06
N GLU A 433 -25.67 7.44 -8.75
CA GLU A 433 -24.54 8.36 -8.48
C GLU A 433 -24.62 9.08 -7.12
N GLU A 434 -25.78 9.04 -6.44
CA GLU A 434 -26.01 9.71 -5.17
C GLU A 434 -26.25 8.70 -4.05
N GLN A 435 -25.19 8.16 -3.48
CA GLN A 435 -25.28 7.46 -2.19
C GLN A 435 -24.42 8.18 -1.17
N ASP A 436 -25.07 8.91 -0.27
CA ASP A 436 -24.44 9.66 0.82
C ASP A 436 -23.77 8.76 1.88
N ASP A 437 -23.97 7.45 1.85
CA ASP A 437 -23.38 6.50 2.80
C ASP A 437 -22.49 5.48 2.07
N ALA A 438 -21.19 5.54 2.32
CA ALA A 438 -20.21 4.61 1.77
C ALA A 438 -20.48 3.12 2.13
N ASN A 439 -21.26 2.88 3.19
CA ASN A 439 -21.63 1.54 3.66
C ASN A 439 -22.95 1.03 3.08
N GLU A 440 -23.61 1.79 2.22
CA GLU A 440 -24.81 1.38 1.51
C GLU A 440 -24.57 1.25 0.02
N ARG A 441 -25.11 0.19 -0.60
CA ARG A 441 -25.09 -0.02 -2.05
C ARG A 441 -26.42 -0.55 -2.52
N THR A 442 -26.92 -0.01 -3.63
CA THR A 442 -28.11 -0.51 -4.31
C THR A 442 -27.73 -0.98 -5.70
N TYR A 443 -28.01 -2.25 -5.99
CA TYR A 443 -27.82 -2.84 -7.30
C TYR A 443 -29.15 -2.98 -8.00
N PHE A 444 -29.17 -2.62 -9.27
CA PHE A 444 -30.37 -2.66 -10.12
C PHE A 444 -30.04 -3.37 -11.42
N PHE A 445 -30.66 -4.49 -11.70
CA PHE A 445 -30.34 -5.29 -12.88
C PHE A 445 -31.50 -6.16 -13.36
N GLY A 446 -31.45 -6.55 -14.65
CA GLY A 446 -32.37 -7.51 -15.25
C GLY A 446 -31.98 -8.95 -14.98
N THR A 447 -32.96 -9.84 -14.92
CA THR A 447 -32.77 -11.29 -14.82
C THR A 447 -32.88 -11.96 -16.19
N GLY A 448 -32.47 -13.23 -16.28
CA GLY A 448 -32.54 -14.03 -17.51
C GLY A 448 -31.46 -13.66 -18.53
N GLN A 449 -30.38 -13.08 -18.07
CA GLN A 449 -29.20 -12.82 -18.87
C GLN A 449 -28.46 -14.13 -19.21
N GLN A 450 -27.58 -14.09 -20.17
CA GLN A 450 -26.76 -15.23 -20.55
C GLN A 450 -25.29 -14.79 -20.63
N ALA A 451 -24.44 -15.45 -19.87
CA ALA A 451 -23.02 -15.24 -19.93
C ALA A 451 -22.45 -15.65 -21.30
N ARG A 452 -21.52 -14.87 -21.84
CA ARG A 452 -20.87 -15.08 -23.13
C ARG A 452 -19.41 -15.41 -22.94
N PRO A 453 -18.85 -16.33 -23.73
CA PRO A 453 -17.44 -16.67 -23.62
C PRO A 453 -16.54 -15.48 -24.00
N VAL A 454 -15.37 -15.41 -23.39
CA VAL A 454 -14.39 -14.34 -23.61
C VAL A 454 -13.14 -14.92 -24.28
N VAL A 455 -12.77 -14.38 -25.44
CA VAL A 455 -11.65 -14.89 -26.24
C VAL A 455 -10.30 -14.32 -25.84
N GLY A 456 -10.18 -13.56 -24.81
CA GLY A 456 -8.89 -12.96 -24.47
C GLY A 456 -8.94 -12.19 -23.16
N LEU A 457 -9.16 -12.91 -22.06
CA LEU A 457 -9.15 -12.33 -20.72
C LEU A 457 -7.83 -12.68 -20.01
N ALA A 458 -7.06 -11.68 -19.64
CA ALA A 458 -5.87 -11.89 -18.81
C ALA A 458 -6.27 -11.92 -17.33
N CYS A 459 -5.78 -12.92 -16.59
CA CYS A 459 -5.84 -12.87 -15.14
C CYS A 459 -4.94 -11.75 -14.64
N GLU A 460 -5.46 -10.89 -13.80
CA GLU A 460 -4.67 -9.85 -13.14
C GLU A 460 -3.69 -10.47 -12.13
N ALA A 461 -2.59 -9.80 -11.89
CA ALA A 461 -1.69 -10.12 -10.78
C ALA A 461 -2.40 -9.89 -9.43
N ASP A 462 -2.03 -10.68 -8.41
CA ASP A 462 -2.63 -10.63 -7.07
C ASP A 462 -2.09 -9.44 -6.28
N TRP A 463 -2.93 -8.45 -6.05
CA TRP A 463 -2.57 -7.26 -5.30
C TRP A 463 -2.30 -7.53 -3.80
N SER A 464 -2.87 -8.58 -3.22
CA SER A 464 -2.50 -8.96 -1.84
C SER A 464 -1.05 -9.48 -1.76
N ALA A 465 -0.61 -10.22 -2.79
CA ALA A 465 0.79 -10.66 -2.89
C ALA A 465 1.72 -9.47 -3.16
N ALA A 466 1.31 -8.57 -4.08
CA ALA A 466 2.02 -7.35 -4.37
C ALA A 466 2.16 -6.44 -3.13
N ALA A 467 1.08 -6.23 -2.38
CA ALA A 467 1.07 -5.42 -1.17
C ALA A 467 2.08 -5.90 -0.12
N LEU A 468 2.20 -7.22 0.07
CA LEU A 468 3.20 -7.78 0.98
C LEU A 468 4.63 -7.51 0.50
N MET A 469 4.90 -7.63 -0.81
CA MET A 469 6.21 -7.32 -1.37
C MET A 469 6.51 -5.82 -1.37
N MET A 470 5.51 -4.97 -1.58
CA MET A 470 5.62 -3.52 -1.44
C MET A 470 6.00 -3.14 0.00
N ALA A 471 5.29 -3.69 1.00
CA ALA A 471 5.62 -3.46 2.41
C ALA A 471 7.03 -3.96 2.75
N ALA A 472 7.42 -5.13 2.23
CA ALA A 472 8.76 -5.67 2.43
C ALA A 472 9.84 -4.78 1.80
N GLY A 473 9.63 -4.29 0.58
CA GLY A 473 10.51 -3.33 -0.09
C GLY A 473 10.66 -2.05 0.72
N ALA A 474 9.54 -1.42 1.09
CA ALA A 474 9.53 -0.20 1.90
C ALA A 474 10.18 -0.37 3.27
N ALA A 475 10.00 -1.53 3.91
CA ALA A 475 10.52 -1.82 5.25
C ALA A 475 12.02 -2.16 5.26
N MET A 476 12.56 -2.85 4.26
CA MET A 476 13.89 -3.47 4.39
C MET A 476 14.60 -3.78 3.07
N GLY A 477 14.04 -3.37 1.90
CA GLY A 477 14.55 -3.88 0.64
C GLY A 477 14.75 -2.85 -0.47
N ASP A 478 14.99 -3.38 -1.64
CA ASP A 478 14.92 -2.72 -2.95
C ASP A 478 14.29 -3.73 -3.91
N VAL A 479 12.97 -3.61 -4.13
CA VAL A 479 12.16 -4.61 -4.82
C VAL A 479 11.46 -3.99 -6.01
N THR A 480 11.56 -4.61 -7.17
CA THR A 480 10.80 -4.25 -8.36
C THR A 480 9.70 -5.27 -8.62
N LEU A 481 8.47 -4.80 -8.77
CA LEU A 481 7.30 -5.61 -9.08
C LEU A 481 6.89 -5.38 -10.53
N HIS A 482 6.67 -6.48 -11.26
CA HIS A 482 6.31 -6.44 -12.66
C HIS A 482 4.86 -6.86 -12.91
N GLY A 483 4.24 -6.23 -13.91
CA GLY A 483 2.96 -6.66 -14.49
C GLY A 483 1.72 -6.39 -13.65
N LEU A 484 1.77 -5.42 -12.74
CA LEU A 484 0.60 -4.94 -11.99
C LEU A 484 -0.32 -4.09 -12.88
N ASN A 485 -1.62 -4.19 -12.64
CA ASN A 485 -2.63 -3.29 -13.18
C ASN A 485 -2.99 -2.24 -12.12
N LEU A 486 -2.56 -0.99 -12.30
CA LEU A 486 -2.84 0.09 -11.36
C LEU A 486 -4.31 0.57 -11.39
N ASN A 487 -5.07 0.16 -12.38
CA ASN A 487 -6.52 0.42 -12.45
C ASN A 487 -7.34 -0.79 -11.98
N SER A 488 -6.74 -1.70 -11.23
CA SER A 488 -7.39 -2.91 -10.73
C SER A 488 -8.47 -2.58 -9.71
N MET A 489 -9.59 -3.29 -9.77
CA MET A 489 -10.65 -3.24 -8.75
C MET A 489 -10.34 -4.15 -7.55
N GLN A 490 -9.15 -4.72 -7.46
CA GLN A 490 -8.75 -5.49 -6.27
C GLN A 490 -8.54 -4.56 -5.08
N PRO A 491 -9.18 -4.82 -3.92
CA PRO A 491 -9.12 -3.92 -2.76
C PRO A 491 -7.71 -3.59 -2.30
N ASP A 492 -6.84 -4.60 -2.35
CA ASP A 492 -5.49 -4.50 -1.79
C ASP A 492 -4.56 -3.60 -2.64
N ALA A 493 -5.04 -3.06 -3.77
CA ALA A 493 -4.37 -2.00 -4.52
C ALA A 493 -4.24 -0.70 -3.70
N GLU A 494 -5.09 -0.48 -2.68
CA GLU A 494 -4.97 0.64 -1.75
C GLU A 494 -3.61 0.69 -1.03
N MET A 495 -2.86 -0.42 -0.99
CA MET A 495 -1.49 -0.40 -0.47
C MET A 495 -0.56 0.52 -1.26
N TYR A 496 -0.77 0.62 -2.58
CA TYR A 496 -0.02 1.57 -3.42
C TYR A 496 -0.31 3.02 -3.01
N ASP A 497 -1.58 3.34 -2.83
CA ASP A 497 -2.01 4.70 -2.45
C ASP A 497 -1.50 5.06 -1.05
N LEU A 498 -1.56 4.13 -0.08
CA LEU A 498 -0.98 4.34 1.25
C LEU A 498 0.53 4.64 1.17
N LEU A 499 1.29 3.90 0.37
CA LEU A 499 2.73 4.13 0.23
C LEU A 499 3.04 5.47 -0.47
N VAL A 500 2.20 5.89 -1.41
CA VAL A 500 2.29 7.22 -2.05
C VAL A 500 1.99 8.32 -1.03
N GLU A 501 0.92 8.20 -0.25
CA GLU A 501 0.56 9.15 0.82
C GLU A 501 1.65 9.28 1.87
N GLN A 502 2.34 8.19 2.19
CA GLN A 502 3.48 8.19 3.11
C GLN A 502 4.78 8.71 2.47
N ASN A 503 4.75 9.14 1.20
CA ASN A 503 5.93 9.51 0.45
C ASN A 503 7.07 8.48 0.55
N SER A 504 6.71 7.20 0.52
CA SER A 504 7.66 6.10 0.49
C SER A 504 8.58 6.21 -0.74
N ASP A 505 9.79 5.63 -0.66
CA ASP A 505 10.73 5.64 -1.79
C ASP A 505 10.26 4.68 -2.89
N LEU A 506 9.22 5.11 -3.62
CA LEU A 506 8.49 4.37 -4.63
C LEU A 506 8.63 5.06 -5.98
N VAL A 507 8.99 4.30 -7.02
CA VAL A 507 9.11 4.78 -8.40
C VAL A 507 8.22 3.94 -9.30
N ARG A 508 7.36 4.58 -10.07
CA ARG A 508 6.58 3.97 -11.13
C ARG A 508 7.25 4.21 -12.47
N TYR A 509 7.51 3.13 -13.21
CA TYR A 509 8.04 3.19 -14.56
C TYR A 509 6.92 3.29 -15.62
N GLU A 510 7.26 3.79 -16.81
CA GLU A 510 6.31 3.94 -17.93
C GLU A 510 5.67 2.61 -18.37
N ASN A 511 6.38 1.49 -18.22
CA ASN A 511 5.88 0.14 -18.54
C ASN A 511 4.90 -0.43 -17.48
N GLY A 512 4.62 0.32 -16.41
CA GLY A 512 3.73 -0.09 -15.32
C GLY A 512 4.42 -0.85 -14.19
N ASP A 513 5.73 -1.06 -14.27
CA ASP A 513 6.48 -1.66 -13.16
C ASP A 513 6.58 -0.68 -11.99
N ILE A 514 6.71 -1.22 -10.79
CA ILE A 514 6.83 -0.44 -9.56
C ILE A 514 8.09 -0.90 -8.83
N ASN A 515 9.01 0.02 -8.58
CA ASN A 515 10.15 -0.21 -7.70
C ASN A 515 9.90 0.46 -6.35
N ILE A 516 10.08 -0.30 -5.28
CA ILE A 516 9.96 0.17 -3.91
C ILE A 516 11.26 -0.10 -3.19
N ARG A 517 11.79 0.94 -2.55
CA ARG A 517 13.04 0.87 -1.82
C ARG A 517 12.82 1.17 -0.35
N LYS A 518 13.66 0.57 0.52
CA LYS A 518 13.66 0.84 1.96
C LYS A 518 13.60 2.33 2.23
N GLY A 519 12.63 2.72 3.05
CA GLY A 519 12.22 4.09 3.26
C GLY A 519 11.97 4.51 4.70
N LEU A 520 11.83 5.84 4.91
CA LEU A 520 11.24 6.37 6.13
C LEU A 520 9.76 5.99 6.13
N THR A 521 9.36 5.11 7.03
CA THR A 521 7.97 4.81 7.29
C THR A 521 7.52 5.66 8.47
N VAL A 522 6.47 6.45 8.30
CA VAL A 522 5.84 7.18 9.39
C VAL A 522 4.71 6.35 9.99
N PRO A 523 4.39 6.51 11.28
CA PRO A 523 3.22 5.89 11.90
C PRO A 523 1.95 6.25 11.14
N PHE A 524 0.99 5.32 11.09
CA PHE A 524 -0.25 5.52 10.35
C PHE A 524 -1.44 4.88 11.05
N ASP A 525 -2.62 5.43 10.77
CA ASP A 525 -3.91 4.85 11.13
C ASP A 525 -4.57 4.29 9.87
N TYR A 526 -5.00 3.02 9.90
CA TYR A 526 -5.62 2.38 8.73
C TYR A 526 -6.80 1.49 9.11
N ASP A 527 -7.91 1.59 8.36
CA ASP A 527 -9.09 0.73 8.53
C ASP A 527 -9.11 -0.38 7.49
N ILE A 528 -8.92 -1.64 7.93
CA ILE A 528 -8.93 -2.81 7.04
C ILE A 528 -10.30 -3.42 6.79
N THR A 529 -11.38 -2.73 7.11
CA THR A 529 -12.75 -3.24 6.92
C THR A 529 -12.98 -3.68 5.47
N ASP A 530 -12.48 -2.91 4.51
CA ASP A 530 -12.59 -3.21 3.08
C ASP A 530 -11.40 -4.00 2.50
N THR A 531 -10.23 -3.96 3.16
CA THR A 531 -8.96 -4.58 2.73
C THR A 531 -8.41 -5.60 3.75
N PRO A 532 -9.20 -6.59 4.19
CA PRO A 532 -8.83 -7.48 5.30
C PRO A 532 -7.59 -8.36 5.05
N ASP A 533 -7.12 -8.46 3.83
CA ASP A 533 -5.95 -9.25 3.48
C ASP A 533 -4.63 -8.43 3.52
N LEU A 534 -4.72 -7.10 3.73
CA LEU A 534 -3.56 -6.22 3.94
C LEU A 534 -2.91 -6.34 5.32
N LEU A 535 -3.57 -6.95 6.33
CA LEU A 535 -3.08 -6.97 7.71
C LEU A 535 -1.59 -7.33 7.81
N GLY A 536 -1.13 -8.37 7.12
CA GLY A 536 0.27 -8.79 7.16
C GLY A 536 1.24 -7.76 6.59
N ALA A 537 0.88 -7.15 5.47
CA ALA A 537 1.66 -6.08 4.83
C ALA A 537 1.74 -4.83 5.74
N LEU A 538 0.61 -4.42 6.31
CA LEU A 538 0.55 -3.28 7.23
C LEU A 538 1.37 -3.51 8.50
N ILE A 539 1.35 -4.73 9.08
CA ILE A 539 2.20 -5.04 10.24
C ILE A 539 3.68 -4.92 9.88
N ILE A 540 4.11 -5.48 8.73
CA ILE A 540 5.51 -5.37 8.27
C ILE A 540 5.92 -3.90 8.11
N LEU A 541 5.05 -3.07 7.51
CA LEU A 541 5.31 -1.65 7.33
C LEU A 541 5.36 -0.93 8.68
N ALA A 542 4.36 -1.14 9.56
CA ALA A 542 4.25 -0.51 10.87
C ALA A 542 5.44 -0.83 11.79
N LEU A 543 5.99 -2.05 11.75
CA LEU A 543 7.17 -2.44 12.53
C LEU A 543 8.42 -1.62 12.17
N ARG A 544 8.46 -0.96 11.02
CA ARG A 544 9.53 -0.06 10.58
C ARG A 544 9.17 1.42 10.68
N ALA A 545 7.93 1.74 11.04
CA ALA A 545 7.55 3.10 11.37
C ALA A 545 8.28 3.56 12.65
N ASN A 546 8.50 4.86 12.77
CA ASN A 546 9.09 5.41 13.98
C ASN A 546 7.99 5.92 14.92
N GLY A 547 7.44 5.01 15.71
CA GLY A 547 6.34 5.24 16.67
C GLY A 547 5.17 4.29 16.48
N GLU A 548 4.04 4.62 17.11
CA GLU A 548 2.86 3.77 17.20
C GLU A 548 1.94 3.95 15.97
N SER A 549 1.66 2.84 15.29
CA SER A 549 0.64 2.76 14.23
C SER A 549 -0.60 2.04 14.74
N CYS A 550 -1.78 2.35 14.18
CA CYS A 550 -3.07 1.81 14.60
C CYS A 550 -3.81 1.18 13.41
N ILE A 551 -4.30 -0.06 13.58
CA ILE A 551 -5.12 -0.75 12.57
C ILE A 551 -6.49 -1.08 13.15
N SER A 552 -7.55 -0.58 12.50
CA SER A 552 -8.95 -0.84 12.85
C SER A 552 -9.63 -1.82 11.87
N GLY A 553 -10.89 -2.18 12.11
CA GLY A 553 -11.66 -3.07 11.22
C GLY A 553 -11.36 -4.56 11.39
N LEU A 554 -10.85 -4.99 12.53
CA LEU A 554 -10.38 -6.38 12.77
C LEU A 554 -11.51 -7.41 12.92
N GLU A 555 -12.75 -7.02 13.13
CA GLU A 555 -13.83 -7.94 13.50
C GLU A 555 -14.06 -9.08 12.49
N ARG A 556 -13.83 -8.79 11.21
CA ARG A 556 -14.03 -9.76 10.12
C ARG A 556 -12.94 -10.83 10.04
N LEU A 557 -11.81 -10.60 10.67
CA LEU A 557 -10.66 -11.50 10.64
C LEU A 557 -10.88 -12.78 11.48
N ARG A 558 -11.86 -12.77 12.39
CA ARG A 558 -12.19 -13.91 13.26
C ARG A 558 -12.67 -15.16 12.52
N ASN A 559 -13.24 -15.00 11.32
CA ASN A 559 -13.77 -16.12 10.52
C ASN A 559 -13.03 -16.32 9.21
N LYS A 560 -11.71 -16.17 9.22
CA LYS A 560 -10.80 -16.49 8.12
C LYS A 560 -10.22 -17.91 8.29
N GLU A 561 -9.08 -18.20 7.74
CA GLU A 561 -8.37 -19.49 7.88
C GLU A 561 -8.05 -19.81 9.35
N SER A 562 -7.70 -18.78 10.09
CA SER A 562 -7.55 -18.73 11.56
C SER A 562 -8.39 -17.60 12.13
N ASP A 563 -8.42 -17.38 13.44
CA ASP A 563 -8.74 -16.06 14.01
C ASP A 563 -7.55 -15.16 13.73
N ARG A 564 -7.53 -14.61 12.50
CA ARG A 564 -6.36 -13.98 11.89
C ARG A 564 -5.81 -12.84 12.74
N ALA A 565 -6.65 -11.96 13.27
CA ALA A 565 -6.19 -10.86 14.11
C ALA A 565 -5.44 -11.38 15.35
N LYS A 566 -6.01 -12.37 16.02
CA LYS A 566 -5.43 -12.97 17.22
C LYS A 566 -4.13 -13.71 16.90
N THR A 567 -4.11 -14.57 15.88
CA THR A 567 -2.92 -15.36 15.52
C THR A 567 -1.76 -14.49 15.04
N PHE A 568 -2.04 -13.40 14.29
CA PHE A 568 -0.99 -12.45 13.92
C PHE A 568 -0.36 -11.79 15.16
N VAL A 569 -1.15 -11.35 16.12
CA VAL A 569 -0.62 -10.76 17.35
C VAL A 569 0.20 -11.77 18.13
N GLU A 570 -0.29 -13.00 18.31
CA GLU A 570 0.41 -14.05 19.06
C GLU A 570 1.77 -14.38 18.45
N GLU A 571 1.82 -14.61 17.12
CA GLU A 571 3.02 -15.05 16.44
C GLU A 571 4.05 -13.91 16.25
N PHE A 572 3.61 -12.70 15.93
CA PHE A 572 4.53 -11.56 15.84
C PHE A 572 5.11 -11.17 17.21
N ARG A 573 4.34 -11.25 18.29
CA ARG A 573 4.88 -11.11 19.67
C ARG A 573 5.87 -12.22 20.02
N ALA A 574 5.64 -13.44 19.58
CA ALA A 574 6.55 -14.56 19.81
C ALA A 574 7.94 -14.31 19.20
N ILE A 575 8.02 -13.59 18.08
CA ILE A 575 9.30 -13.18 17.48
C ILE A 575 9.83 -11.83 17.96
N GLY A 576 9.15 -11.19 18.89
CA GLY A 576 9.64 -10.00 19.59
C GLY A 576 9.11 -8.66 19.07
N ALA A 577 8.03 -8.66 18.30
CA ALA A 577 7.32 -7.44 17.92
C ALA A 577 6.51 -6.90 19.13
N ASP A 578 6.42 -5.60 19.24
CA ASP A 578 5.58 -4.92 20.24
C ASP A 578 4.26 -4.50 19.58
N LEU A 579 3.23 -5.33 19.77
CA LEU A 579 1.89 -5.08 19.25
C LEU A 579 0.83 -5.75 20.13
N PHE A 580 -0.35 -5.14 20.18
CA PHE A 580 -1.47 -5.65 20.99
C PHE A 580 -2.83 -5.16 20.45
N ILE A 581 -3.88 -5.94 20.70
CA ILE A 581 -5.26 -5.49 20.48
C ILE A 581 -5.77 -4.90 21.79
N ALA A 582 -6.16 -3.62 21.73
CA ALA A 582 -6.68 -2.89 22.87
C ALA A 582 -8.18 -3.17 23.12
N GLU A 583 -8.72 -2.62 24.21
CA GLU A 583 -10.14 -2.78 24.58
C GLU A 583 -11.10 -2.15 23.55
N ASP A 584 -10.65 -1.15 22.81
CA ASP A 584 -11.40 -0.53 21.70
C ASP A 584 -11.49 -1.42 20.45
N GLY A 585 -10.82 -2.58 20.45
CA GLY A 585 -10.81 -3.56 19.37
C GLY A 585 -9.83 -3.25 18.24
N LYS A 586 -8.97 -2.25 18.40
CA LYS A 586 -7.94 -1.88 17.43
C LYS A 586 -6.60 -2.55 17.75
N LEU A 587 -5.79 -2.76 16.72
CA LEU A 587 -4.42 -3.25 16.83
C LEU A 587 -3.45 -2.07 16.84
N TYR A 588 -2.68 -1.96 17.92
CA TYR A 588 -1.60 -0.99 18.07
C TYR A 588 -0.26 -1.69 17.86
N ILE A 589 0.64 -1.04 17.15
CA ILE A 589 1.96 -1.58 16.77
C ILE A 589 2.99 -0.50 17.03
N GLU A 590 3.88 -0.75 18.00
CA GLU A 590 5.05 0.09 18.23
C GLU A 590 6.17 -0.31 17.26
N GLY A 591 6.54 0.60 16.36
CA GLY A 591 7.55 0.41 15.34
C GLY A 591 8.86 1.13 15.64
N SER A 592 9.94 0.65 15.04
CA SER A 592 11.23 1.33 15.05
C SER A 592 12.06 1.00 13.80
N PRO A 593 12.59 2.01 13.10
CA PRO A 593 13.35 1.81 11.85
C PRO A 593 14.61 0.95 12.02
N SER A 594 15.21 0.94 13.21
CA SER A 594 16.47 0.25 13.50
C SER A 594 16.33 -1.00 14.36
N GLN A 595 15.15 -1.26 14.93
CA GLN A 595 14.96 -2.39 15.83
C GLN A 595 14.79 -3.69 15.04
N LEU A 596 15.64 -4.68 15.32
CA LEU A 596 15.49 -6.03 14.80
C LEU A 596 14.64 -6.87 15.75
N LEU A 597 13.72 -7.64 15.18
CA LEU A 597 12.95 -8.65 15.89
C LEU A 597 13.87 -9.75 16.44
N ARG A 598 13.43 -10.44 17.48
CA ARG A 598 14.21 -11.52 18.08
C ARG A 598 14.34 -12.72 17.17
N GLY A 599 13.29 -13.03 16.39
CA GLY A 599 13.10 -14.26 15.63
C GLY A 599 12.74 -15.45 16.53
N GLY A 600 12.52 -16.61 15.97
CA GLY A 600 12.13 -17.82 16.71
C GLY A 600 11.29 -18.79 15.93
N HIS A 601 10.59 -19.69 16.65
CA HIS A 601 9.64 -20.63 16.07
C HIS A 601 8.23 -20.03 16.09
N CYS A 602 7.50 -20.17 14.98
CA CYS A 602 6.15 -19.69 14.76
C CYS A 602 5.26 -20.76 14.18
N SER A 603 3.98 -20.67 14.42
CA SER A 603 2.97 -21.43 13.74
C SER A 603 2.29 -20.61 12.64
N SER A 604 2.11 -21.22 11.50
CA SER A 604 1.29 -20.69 10.40
C SER A 604 -0.21 -20.72 10.74
N HIS A 605 -0.62 -21.56 11.68
CA HIS A 605 -2.04 -21.89 11.96
C HIS A 605 -2.81 -22.32 10.69
N GLY A 606 -2.10 -22.77 9.64
CA GLY A 606 -2.68 -23.06 8.33
C GLY A 606 -3.19 -21.81 7.58
N ASP A 607 -2.81 -20.60 8.03
CA ASP A 607 -3.14 -19.33 7.36
C ASP A 607 -1.95 -18.86 6.51
N HIS A 608 -2.14 -18.93 5.19
CA HIS A 608 -1.11 -18.57 4.21
C HIS A 608 -0.68 -17.09 4.33
N ARG A 609 -1.56 -16.17 4.71
CA ARG A 609 -1.22 -14.75 4.87
C ARG A 609 -0.29 -14.54 6.08
N LEU A 610 -0.56 -15.23 7.19
CA LEU A 610 0.32 -15.22 8.36
C LEU A 610 1.68 -15.83 8.03
N ALA A 611 1.69 -17.01 7.41
CA ALA A 611 2.93 -17.69 7.04
C ALA A 611 3.82 -16.81 6.14
N MET A 612 3.24 -16.18 5.12
CA MET A 612 3.99 -15.28 4.22
C MET A 612 4.52 -14.04 4.94
N ALA A 613 3.72 -13.40 5.79
CA ALA A 613 4.16 -12.22 6.56
C ALA A 613 5.29 -12.56 7.54
N LEU A 614 5.20 -13.70 8.24
CA LEU A 614 6.27 -14.18 9.12
C LEU A 614 7.56 -14.51 8.36
N ALA A 615 7.44 -15.07 7.15
CA ALA A 615 8.60 -15.37 6.32
C ALA A 615 9.30 -14.09 5.84
N VAL A 616 8.54 -13.03 5.55
CA VAL A 616 9.09 -11.69 5.25
C VAL A 616 9.74 -11.10 6.51
N ALA A 617 9.12 -11.24 7.69
CA ALA A 617 9.67 -10.75 8.96
C ALA A 617 11.03 -11.40 9.33
N ASP A 618 11.39 -12.54 8.72
CA ASP A 618 12.72 -13.15 8.87
C ASP A 618 13.85 -12.19 8.48
N GLY A 619 13.65 -11.35 7.45
CA GLY A 619 14.59 -10.31 7.04
C GLY A 619 14.76 -9.16 8.05
N MET A 620 13.79 -8.99 8.96
CA MET A 620 13.82 -8.00 10.05
C MET A 620 14.24 -8.62 11.38
N SER A 621 14.75 -9.85 11.40
CA SER A 621 14.98 -10.63 12.62
C SER A 621 16.46 -10.95 12.83
N ARG A 622 16.93 -10.85 14.09
CA ARG A 622 18.31 -11.24 14.48
C ARG A 622 18.58 -12.74 14.35
N ARG A 623 17.54 -13.55 14.54
CA ARG A 623 17.57 -15.01 14.41
C ARG A 623 16.51 -15.42 13.41
N LYS A 624 16.75 -16.54 12.74
CA LYS A 624 15.82 -17.09 11.74
C LYS A 624 14.42 -17.29 12.32
N VAL A 625 13.41 -16.83 11.60
CA VAL A 625 12.00 -17.16 11.85
C VAL A 625 11.73 -18.54 11.20
N ARG A 626 11.35 -19.51 12.02
CA ARG A 626 11.05 -20.88 11.58
C ARG A 626 9.56 -21.12 11.67
N ILE A 627 8.94 -21.31 10.54
CA ILE A 627 7.49 -21.51 10.42
C ILE A 627 7.22 -23.01 10.26
N ASP A 628 6.25 -23.54 11.00
CA ASP A 628 5.88 -24.96 10.99
C ASP A 628 5.41 -25.45 9.62
N ASP A 629 4.62 -24.63 8.91
CA ASP A 629 4.10 -24.95 7.58
C ASP A 629 4.09 -23.70 6.68
N LEU A 630 5.20 -23.44 5.98
CA LEU A 630 5.27 -22.40 4.95
C LEU A 630 4.60 -22.85 3.64
N ALA A 631 4.45 -24.18 3.41
CA ALA A 631 3.84 -24.69 2.19
C ALA A 631 2.35 -24.31 2.06
N CYS A 632 1.70 -23.92 3.17
CA CYS A 632 0.33 -23.37 3.12
C CYS A 632 0.23 -22.09 2.27
N SER A 633 1.35 -21.38 1.96
CA SER A 633 1.40 -20.27 0.98
C SER A 633 0.83 -20.67 -0.37
N GLY A 634 0.93 -21.95 -0.75
CA GLY A 634 0.37 -22.53 -1.98
C GLY A 634 -1.15 -22.35 -2.14
N LYS A 635 -1.84 -21.89 -1.10
CA LYS A 635 -3.24 -21.51 -1.19
C LYS A 635 -3.48 -20.29 -2.10
N SER A 636 -2.50 -19.38 -2.21
CA SER A 636 -2.55 -18.21 -3.08
C SER A 636 -1.29 -17.99 -3.91
N TRP A 637 -0.12 -18.40 -3.41
CA TRP A 637 1.16 -18.21 -4.08
C TRP A 637 2.10 -19.41 -3.82
N PRO A 638 2.02 -20.46 -4.64
CA PRO A 638 2.87 -21.65 -4.48
C PRO A 638 4.37 -21.37 -4.56
N GLU A 639 4.79 -20.47 -5.44
CA GLU A 639 6.19 -20.13 -5.68
C GLU A 639 6.76 -19.12 -4.67
N PHE A 640 5.95 -18.66 -3.71
CA PHE A 640 6.36 -17.65 -2.73
C PHE A 640 7.67 -17.99 -1.98
N PRO A 641 7.90 -19.22 -1.50
CA PRO A 641 9.14 -19.53 -0.81
C PRO A 641 10.37 -19.38 -1.72
N GLU A 642 10.24 -19.74 -3.00
CA GLU A 642 11.30 -19.62 -4.00
C GLU A 642 11.61 -18.16 -4.32
N GLU A 643 10.58 -17.36 -4.55
CA GLU A 643 10.72 -15.93 -4.84
C GLU A 643 11.34 -15.18 -3.65
N LEU A 644 10.90 -15.50 -2.44
CA LEU A 644 11.45 -14.89 -1.24
C LEU A 644 12.93 -15.25 -1.02
N ASP A 645 13.30 -16.53 -1.21
CA ASP A 645 14.69 -16.97 -1.12
C ASP A 645 15.58 -16.29 -2.18
N LYS A 646 15.06 -16.08 -3.40
CA LYS A 646 15.73 -15.31 -4.47
C LYS A 646 16.00 -13.89 -4.02
N LEU A 647 14.99 -13.20 -3.50
CA LEU A 647 15.11 -11.80 -3.02
C LEU A 647 16.07 -11.66 -1.83
N PHE A 648 16.15 -12.65 -0.94
CA PHE A 648 17.13 -12.70 0.14
C PHE A 648 18.54 -13.14 -0.30
N GLY A 649 18.76 -13.42 -1.60
CA GLY A 649 20.04 -13.97 -2.09
C GLY A 649 20.40 -15.32 -1.50
N ARG A 650 19.43 -16.09 -0.97
CA ARG A 650 19.64 -17.39 -0.35
C ARG A 650 19.74 -18.47 -1.43
N LYS A 651 20.90 -19.12 -1.56
CA LYS A 651 21.01 -20.30 -2.41
C LYS A 651 20.35 -21.49 -1.69
N ARG A 652 19.36 -22.12 -2.31
CA ARG A 652 18.89 -23.45 -1.87
C ARG A 652 20.06 -24.44 -1.90
N LYS A 653 20.31 -25.07 -0.77
CA LYS A 653 21.22 -26.22 -0.66
C LYS A 653 20.49 -27.50 -1.05
#